data_35491109ad35a3636e2fd099338ff605
#
_entry.id   35491109ad35a3636e2fd099338ff605
#
_cell.length_a   1.000
_cell.length_b   1.000
_cell.length_c   1.000
_cell.angle_alpha   90.00
_cell.angle_beta   90.00
_cell.angle_gamma   90.00
#
_symmetry.space_group_name_H-M   'P 1'
#
loop_
_entity.id
_entity.type
_entity.pdbx_description
1 polymer ?
#
loop_
_entity_poly.entity_id
_entity_poly.type
_entity_poly.pdbx_seq_one_letter_code
_entity_poly.pdbx_strand_id
1 'polypeptide(L)'
;MEIDRTVEDLTKLMKQTHEDKNQPKTQKPNRKHKYSERTKTKKSIYAKTQQLYKSNPSKLAEIVVGGNFESLIGNDAIQPPKHLIKDAYEKIWGKQERVEPSNPHLLNPPNNTKISLIDLKTIKAKINKLKTNGAPGPDGLRKKHLKSNSIQNALCILYNLITLTGCYPSQWRQNRTTLIPKAGKNPEDISNWRPITISSVVARIYSACVAAELEKHTTLSRRQRGFVSGNGCYINTTILDDCIRTGKSSSLAAAQLDLTKAYDSIPHPTIKIALREQNVPEVIIEIVEQMYLGVTTIFSGTDIAVDIGQGVKQGDPLSSLLFNLVINRAISRVEKMTGFNILPNQQLSILAFADDLILLANNESDLQTILNVISEELDKIGLKISTSKSACFGITSGKKIWATKELNVSIQGEKLKNYSADERFDYLGATFTLTEGLSNKAQLNNISEAAKKCRKLSLKPAQKTTLFMQYVLPRFSYKLSIDPPSKTTLDAIDNEVRSECKKMLHLPHSTTDQLLYARKRDGGLGLLRLRNMVMLNAIRALSTTKTDSDSFIRAITKKCGFGKKIEAMAKKLNIALPASKKDINMVKLNFKIQEHQRWKSQISQGKGIETFKNNPLANHWLLYPRTLTSGDYIDMLKMRTNTFGVRESLIRAGYRHTNIRCRRCDTKNETLGHVLGECISGKAQRIKRHNNVVQQIAQCQPKSFDIYEEESFATPDGQLLKPDLLIKDGEKAYIVDVTVRYEQGESLAEAKQEKIRKYNVLRDTVKNQLKVNNVEVLPIVLGSRGAIPHTTENALRRLSVGRRTMINMVIGTIRSSISIGRAHIDYANSQRVL
;
A
#
# COMPACT_ATOMS: atom_id res chain seq x y z
N MET A 1 -12.78 12.93 -40.41
CA MET A 1 -14.22 13.13 -40.15
C MET A 1 -14.91 11.86 -39.67
N GLU A 2 -14.83 10.73 -40.38
CA GLU A 2 -15.54 9.50 -40.01
C GLU A 2 -15.07 8.86 -38.69
N ILE A 3 -13.76 8.81 -38.45
CA ILE A 3 -13.17 8.34 -37.15
C ILE A 3 -13.56 9.25 -36.00
N ASP A 4 -13.56 10.57 -36.19
CA ASP A 4 -13.97 11.51 -35.13
C ASP A 4 -15.43 11.31 -34.75
N ARG A 5 -16.31 11.12 -35.71
CA ARG A 5 -17.74 10.83 -35.51
C ARG A 5 -17.92 9.49 -34.76
N THR A 6 -17.18 8.47 -35.17
CA THR A 6 -17.21 7.15 -34.50
C THR A 6 -16.78 7.26 -33.01
N VAL A 7 -15.74 8.04 -32.71
CA VAL A 7 -15.26 8.26 -31.33
C VAL A 7 -16.29 9.03 -30.51
N GLU A 8 -16.96 10.01 -31.11
CA GLU A 8 -18.03 10.79 -30.46
C GLU A 8 -19.22 9.90 -30.09
N ASP A 9 -19.70 9.10 -31.04
CA ASP A 9 -20.84 8.19 -30.83
C ASP A 9 -20.51 7.11 -29.80
N LEU A 10 -19.33 6.55 -29.87
CA LEU A 10 -18.88 5.57 -28.87
C LEU A 10 -18.77 6.21 -27.48
N THR A 11 -18.31 7.46 -27.38
CA THR A 11 -18.23 8.21 -26.10
C THR A 11 -19.62 8.47 -25.53
N LYS A 12 -20.61 8.84 -26.36
CA LYS A 12 -22.02 9.00 -25.96
C LYS A 12 -22.59 7.69 -25.43
N LEU A 13 -22.40 6.58 -26.18
CA LEU A 13 -22.86 5.24 -25.78
C LEU A 13 -22.27 4.81 -24.44
N MET A 14 -20.97 5.03 -24.21
CA MET A 14 -20.30 4.71 -22.96
C MET A 14 -20.87 5.48 -21.75
N LYS A 15 -21.32 6.72 -21.93
CA LYS A 15 -21.95 7.52 -20.88
C LYS A 15 -23.36 7.02 -20.57
N GLN A 16 -24.18 6.77 -21.60
CA GLN A 16 -25.56 6.32 -21.48
C GLN A 16 -25.69 4.98 -20.72
N THR A 17 -24.80 4.03 -20.94
CA THR A 17 -24.81 2.73 -20.24
C THR A 17 -24.64 2.82 -18.73
N HIS A 18 -24.40 4.00 -18.16
CA HIS A 18 -24.18 4.20 -16.73
C HIS A 18 -25.09 5.23 -16.03
N GLU A 19 -25.93 5.95 -16.75
CA GLU A 19 -26.83 6.95 -16.14
C GLU A 19 -28.05 6.34 -15.43
N ASP A 20 -28.46 5.12 -15.78
CA ASP A 20 -29.67 4.46 -15.24
C ASP A 20 -29.61 3.99 -13.77
N LYS A 21 -28.55 4.30 -13.00
CA LYS A 21 -28.40 3.77 -11.61
C LYS A 21 -28.09 4.77 -10.51
N ASN A 22 -28.12 6.06 -10.77
CA ASN A 22 -27.88 7.06 -9.74
C ASN A 22 -29.09 7.98 -9.50
N GLN A 23 -30.09 7.50 -8.76
CA GLN A 23 -31.00 8.40 -8.08
C GLN A 23 -30.26 9.20 -6.99
N PRO A 24 -30.44 10.51 -6.89
CA PRO A 24 -29.80 11.34 -5.86
C PRO A 24 -30.33 10.90 -4.48
N LYS A 25 -29.44 10.52 -3.59
CA LYS A 25 -29.78 10.30 -2.18
C LYS A 25 -30.19 11.63 -1.58
N THR A 26 -31.45 11.74 -1.19
CA THR A 26 -32.01 12.86 -0.45
C THR A 26 -31.13 13.22 0.74
N GLN A 27 -30.63 14.45 0.76
CA GLN A 27 -29.90 15.01 1.88
C GLN A 27 -30.84 15.22 3.05
N LYS A 28 -30.54 14.59 4.18
CA LYS A 28 -31.25 14.87 5.45
C LYS A 28 -30.96 16.32 5.88
N PRO A 29 -31.96 17.07 6.40
CA PRO A 29 -31.78 18.45 6.80
C PRO A 29 -30.75 18.54 7.95
N ASN A 30 -29.79 19.43 7.77
CA ASN A 30 -28.74 19.69 8.74
C ASN A 30 -29.28 20.58 9.87
N ARG A 31 -29.50 20.03 11.06
CA ARG A 31 -29.72 20.85 12.26
C ARG A 31 -28.47 21.68 12.54
N LYS A 32 -28.57 23.00 12.35
CA LYS A 32 -27.49 23.97 12.65
C LYS A 32 -27.33 24.11 14.17
N HIS A 33 -26.44 23.35 14.79
CA HIS A 33 -25.93 23.67 16.11
C HIS A 33 -24.84 24.75 16.00
N LYS A 34 -24.98 25.85 16.80
CA LYS A 34 -23.91 26.86 16.95
C LYS A 34 -22.73 26.23 17.72
N TYR A 35 -21.64 25.92 17.03
CA TYR A 35 -20.40 25.48 17.64
C TYR A 35 -19.39 26.62 17.66
N SER A 36 -18.51 26.65 18.69
CA SER A 36 -17.36 27.55 18.72
C SER A 36 -16.42 27.31 17.53
N GLU A 37 -15.69 28.33 17.08
CA GLU A 37 -14.76 28.22 15.93
C GLU A 37 -13.72 27.11 16.10
N ARG A 38 -13.18 26.95 17.32
CA ARG A 38 -12.26 25.89 17.66
C ARG A 38 -12.87 24.49 17.45
N THR A 39 -14.17 24.35 17.74
CA THR A 39 -14.90 23.09 17.54
C THR A 39 -15.20 22.85 16.06
N LYS A 40 -15.51 23.89 15.28
CA LYS A 40 -15.70 23.83 13.83
C LYS A 40 -14.42 23.40 13.14
N THR A 41 -13.27 24.00 13.51
CA THR A 41 -11.95 23.62 12.97
C THR A 41 -11.60 22.17 13.27
N LYS A 42 -11.77 21.70 14.52
CA LYS A 42 -11.54 20.28 14.88
C LYS A 42 -12.42 19.32 14.09
N LYS A 43 -13.71 19.65 13.89
CA LYS A 43 -14.63 18.85 13.09
C LYS A 43 -14.23 18.81 11.61
N SER A 44 -13.80 19.94 11.05
CA SER A 44 -13.30 20.04 9.68
C SER A 44 -12.05 19.17 9.48
N ILE A 45 -11.06 19.29 10.36
CA ILE A 45 -9.83 18.46 10.33
C ILE A 45 -10.19 16.97 10.41
N TYR A 46 -11.11 16.59 11.33
CA TYR A 46 -11.56 15.20 11.43
C TYR A 46 -12.21 14.73 10.13
N ALA A 47 -13.14 15.51 9.57
CA ALA A 47 -13.83 15.16 8.33
C ALA A 47 -12.86 15.00 7.15
N LYS A 48 -11.93 15.95 6.96
CA LYS A 48 -10.90 15.90 5.92
C LYS A 48 -9.95 14.72 6.10
N THR A 49 -9.49 14.47 7.33
CA THR A 49 -8.62 13.34 7.64
C THR A 49 -9.32 12.00 7.35
N GLN A 50 -10.60 11.87 7.72
CA GLN A 50 -11.41 10.69 7.43
C GLN A 50 -11.67 10.52 5.92
N GLN A 51 -11.95 11.60 5.22
CA GLN A 51 -12.12 11.59 3.77
C GLN A 51 -10.84 11.15 3.07
N LEU A 52 -9.70 11.73 3.44
CA LEU A 52 -8.40 11.40 2.86
C LEU A 52 -7.99 9.96 3.17
N TYR A 53 -8.22 9.48 4.40
CA TYR A 53 -8.00 8.09 4.76
C TYR A 53 -8.81 7.11 3.89
N LYS A 54 -10.05 7.46 3.53
CA LYS A 54 -10.93 6.61 2.70
C LYS A 54 -10.57 6.69 1.21
N SER A 55 -10.26 7.88 0.71
CA SER A 55 -10.04 8.13 -0.73
C SER A 55 -8.59 7.91 -1.15
N ASN A 56 -7.63 8.39 -0.35
CA ASN A 56 -6.20 8.33 -0.65
C ASN A 56 -5.33 8.22 0.61
N PRO A 57 -5.30 7.04 1.27
CA PRO A 57 -4.48 6.83 2.47
C PRO A 57 -2.97 6.98 2.22
N SER A 58 -2.51 6.80 0.98
CA SER A 58 -1.11 7.03 0.61
C SER A 58 -0.73 8.51 0.70
N LYS A 59 -1.62 9.43 0.26
CA LYS A 59 -1.42 10.87 0.42
C LYS A 59 -1.42 11.29 1.88
N LEU A 60 -2.31 10.71 2.69
CA LEU A 60 -2.29 10.95 4.14
C LEU A 60 -0.98 10.49 4.78
N ALA A 61 -0.43 9.35 4.36
CA ALA A 61 0.87 8.88 4.84
C ALA A 61 2.02 9.81 4.42
N GLU A 62 1.96 10.40 3.22
CA GLU A 62 2.91 11.40 2.75
C GLU A 62 2.90 12.66 3.63
N ILE A 63 1.72 13.16 3.96
CA ILE A 63 1.54 14.29 4.90
C ILE A 63 2.14 13.97 6.27
N VAL A 64 1.94 12.75 6.78
CA VAL A 64 2.51 12.29 8.05
C VAL A 64 4.04 12.29 8.01
N VAL A 65 4.63 11.73 6.97
CA VAL A 65 6.10 11.64 6.83
C VAL A 65 6.71 13.02 6.64
N GLY A 66 6.13 13.84 5.74
CA GLY A 66 6.59 15.19 5.46
C GLY A 66 6.32 16.22 6.56
N GLY A 67 5.43 15.89 7.52
CA GLY A 67 5.08 16.79 8.64
C GLY A 67 4.15 17.95 8.26
N ASN A 68 3.72 18.05 7.03
CA ASN A 68 2.89 19.16 6.52
C ASN A 68 1.40 18.98 6.89
N PHE A 69 1.07 19.08 8.19
CA PHE A 69 -0.31 18.96 8.68
C PHE A 69 -1.18 20.18 8.37
N GLU A 70 -0.59 21.33 8.03
CA GLU A 70 -1.31 22.54 7.62
C GLU A 70 -2.16 22.29 6.38
N SER A 71 -1.71 21.43 5.47
CA SER A 71 -2.49 21.00 4.31
C SER A 71 -3.83 20.30 4.65
N LEU A 72 -4.01 19.85 5.90
CA LEU A 72 -5.28 19.32 6.40
C LEU A 72 -6.21 20.43 6.94
N ILE A 73 -5.68 21.60 7.22
CA ILE A 73 -6.41 22.73 7.83
C ILE A 73 -6.89 23.68 6.74
N GLY A 74 -6.07 23.98 5.74
CA GLY A 74 -6.39 24.89 4.64
C GLY A 74 -7.59 24.43 3.80
N ASN A 75 -8.43 25.38 3.45
CA ASN A 75 -9.65 25.10 2.66
C ASN A 75 -9.38 25.13 1.15
N ASP A 76 -8.37 25.85 0.71
CA ASP A 76 -8.07 26.01 -0.70
C ASP A 76 -6.88 25.16 -1.10
N ALA A 77 -7.04 24.34 -2.14
CA ALA A 77 -5.90 23.85 -2.87
C ALA A 77 -5.15 25.10 -3.34
N ILE A 78 -3.96 25.35 -2.75
CA ILE A 78 -3.10 26.43 -3.22
C ILE A 78 -2.97 26.21 -4.73
N GLN A 79 -3.42 27.18 -5.50
CA GLN A 79 -3.24 27.21 -6.94
C GLN A 79 -2.27 28.32 -7.27
N PRO A 80 -1.42 28.15 -8.28
CA PRO A 80 -0.58 29.24 -8.73
C PRO A 80 -1.47 30.39 -9.25
N PRO A 81 -1.00 31.64 -9.18
CA PRO A 81 -1.73 32.78 -9.71
C PRO A 81 -2.12 32.53 -11.20
N LYS A 82 -3.39 32.68 -11.53
CA LYS A 82 -3.92 32.32 -12.86
C LYS A 82 -3.21 33.06 -13.98
N HIS A 83 -2.88 34.35 -13.80
CA HIS A 83 -2.17 35.15 -14.81
C HIS A 83 -0.79 34.61 -15.14
N LEU A 84 -0.09 33.96 -14.20
CA LEU A 84 1.23 33.39 -14.45
C LEU A 84 1.19 32.05 -15.18
N ILE A 85 0.06 31.35 -15.18
CA ILE A 85 -0.04 30.00 -15.76
C ILE A 85 0.15 30.06 -17.28
N LYS A 86 -0.59 30.94 -17.94
CA LYS A 86 -0.58 31.05 -19.41
C LYS A 86 0.83 31.34 -19.93
N ASP A 87 1.38 32.47 -19.50
CA ASP A 87 2.69 32.95 -19.96
C ASP A 87 3.81 31.94 -19.67
N ALA A 88 3.79 31.32 -18.47
CA ALA A 88 4.79 30.34 -18.08
C ALA A 88 4.76 29.08 -18.95
N TYR A 89 3.55 28.59 -19.27
CA TYR A 89 3.43 27.34 -20.03
C TYR A 89 3.43 27.55 -21.54
N GLU A 90 3.01 28.69 -22.06
CA GLU A 90 3.26 29.07 -23.47
C GLU A 90 4.77 29.21 -23.75
N LYS A 91 5.53 29.77 -22.77
CA LYS A 91 7.00 29.82 -22.87
C LYS A 91 7.65 28.45 -22.79
N ILE A 92 7.11 27.52 -21.97
CA ILE A 92 7.67 26.19 -21.80
C ILE A 92 7.31 25.28 -22.99
N TRP A 93 6.06 25.30 -23.46
CA TRP A 93 5.53 24.37 -24.46
C TRP A 93 5.42 24.99 -25.86
N GLY A 94 5.73 26.29 -26.04
CA GLY A 94 5.78 26.93 -27.35
C GLY A 94 6.77 26.22 -28.27
N LYS A 95 6.52 26.26 -29.57
CA LYS A 95 7.40 25.65 -30.58
C LYS A 95 8.80 26.29 -30.47
N GLN A 96 9.83 25.49 -30.24
CA GLN A 96 11.19 25.89 -30.49
C GLN A 96 11.48 25.67 -32.01
N GLU A 97 11.83 26.72 -32.70
CA GLU A 97 12.42 26.63 -34.04
C GLU A 97 13.85 26.07 -33.87
N ARG A 98 14.17 25.06 -34.66
CA ARG A 98 15.46 24.41 -34.85
C ARG A 98 15.81 23.25 -33.90
N VAL A 99 15.58 22.05 -34.44
CA VAL A 99 16.49 20.93 -34.28
C VAL A 99 17.08 20.65 -35.68
N GLU A 100 18.33 20.91 -35.89
CA GLU A 100 19.00 20.47 -37.11
C GLU A 100 19.04 18.94 -37.13
N PRO A 101 18.59 18.31 -38.22
CA PRO A 101 18.71 16.86 -38.35
C PRO A 101 20.21 16.54 -38.50
N SER A 102 20.79 15.94 -37.49
CA SER A 102 22.11 15.36 -37.58
C SER A 102 22.10 14.24 -38.61
N ASN A 103 22.62 14.52 -39.79
CA ASN A 103 22.89 13.58 -40.88
C ASN A 103 21.68 12.94 -41.58
N PRO A 104 21.14 13.56 -42.66
CA PRO A 104 20.01 12.97 -43.42
C PRO A 104 20.37 11.70 -44.19
N HIS A 105 21.63 11.31 -44.26
CA HIS A 105 22.09 10.18 -45.06
C HIS A 105 21.97 8.78 -44.41
N LEU A 106 21.49 8.68 -43.19
CA LEU A 106 21.35 7.39 -42.49
C LEU A 106 19.91 6.79 -42.56
N LEU A 107 19.02 7.39 -43.31
CA LEU A 107 17.58 7.01 -43.27
C LEU A 107 17.20 6.20 -44.52
N ASN A 108 17.68 4.97 -44.61
CA ASN A 108 16.99 3.99 -45.44
C ASN A 108 15.69 3.61 -44.73
N PRO A 109 14.49 3.79 -45.35
CA PRO A 109 13.26 3.33 -44.75
C PRO A 109 13.34 1.81 -44.49
N PRO A 110 13.04 1.34 -43.30
CA PRO A 110 13.10 -0.09 -43.01
C PRO A 110 12.11 -0.84 -43.89
N ASN A 111 12.60 -1.84 -44.62
CA ASN A 111 11.81 -2.74 -45.43
C ASN A 111 10.72 -3.42 -44.60
N ASN A 112 9.46 -3.29 -44.99
CA ASN A 112 8.27 -4.14 -44.68
C ASN A 112 8.27 -4.84 -43.31
N THR A 113 8.36 -4.09 -42.22
CA THR A 113 8.13 -4.68 -40.90
C THR A 113 6.62 -4.78 -40.64
N LYS A 114 6.15 -5.99 -40.38
CA LYS A 114 4.75 -6.27 -40.05
C LYS A 114 4.41 -5.70 -38.66
N ILE A 115 3.40 -4.82 -38.59
CA ILE A 115 2.84 -4.36 -37.33
C ILE A 115 1.83 -5.38 -36.83
N SER A 116 1.88 -5.69 -35.53
CA SER A 116 0.91 -6.58 -34.90
C SER A 116 -0.39 -5.83 -34.64
N LEU A 117 -1.52 -6.37 -35.11
CA LEU A 117 -2.83 -5.84 -34.77
C LEU A 117 -3.08 -5.99 -33.26
N ILE A 118 -3.78 -5.00 -32.69
CA ILE A 118 -4.15 -4.99 -31.28
C ILE A 118 -5.26 -6.01 -31.04
N ASP A 119 -5.03 -7.00 -30.21
CA ASP A 119 -6.01 -8.02 -29.87
C ASP A 119 -6.88 -7.63 -28.66
N LEU A 120 -8.06 -8.22 -28.54
CA LEU A 120 -9.00 -7.98 -27.44
C LEU A 120 -8.40 -8.34 -26.05
N LYS A 121 -7.52 -9.34 -26.00
CA LYS A 121 -6.86 -9.77 -24.75
C LYS A 121 -5.94 -8.67 -24.23
N THR A 122 -5.20 -8.01 -25.11
CA THR A 122 -4.36 -6.86 -24.79
C THR A 122 -5.18 -5.71 -24.24
N ILE A 123 -6.30 -5.35 -24.89
CA ILE A 123 -7.20 -4.28 -24.43
C ILE A 123 -7.74 -4.60 -23.02
N LYS A 124 -8.26 -5.81 -22.82
CA LYS A 124 -8.75 -6.27 -21.52
C LYS A 124 -7.66 -6.18 -20.44
N ALA A 125 -6.42 -6.57 -20.75
CA ALA A 125 -5.30 -6.46 -19.83
C ALA A 125 -4.97 -5.01 -19.47
N LYS A 126 -4.98 -4.08 -20.47
CA LYS A 126 -4.74 -2.64 -20.23
C LYS A 126 -5.87 -2.02 -19.41
N ILE A 127 -7.15 -2.31 -19.70
CA ILE A 127 -8.31 -1.86 -18.91
C ILE A 127 -8.22 -2.36 -17.47
N ASN A 128 -7.84 -3.62 -17.25
CA ASN A 128 -7.71 -4.18 -15.90
C ASN A 128 -6.64 -3.47 -15.06
N LYS A 129 -5.55 -3.02 -15.67
CA LYS A 129 -4.48 -2.25 -15.01
C LYS A 129 -4.91 -0.83 -14.59
N LEU A 130 -5.96 -0.27 -15.19
CA LEU A 130 -6.45 1.07 -14.81
C LEU A 130 -6.92 1.11 -13.36
N LYS A 131 -6.65 2.23 -12.69
CA LYS A 131 -7.18 2.50 -11.33
C LYS A 131 -8.69 2.72 -11.40
N THR A 132 -9.45 2.11 -10.49
CA THR A 132 -10.93 2.23 -10.45
C THR A 132 -11.40 3.69 -10.32
N ASN A 133 -10.69 4.48 -9.51
CA ASN A 133 -10.99 5.90 -9.26
C ASN A 133 -9.97 6.83 -9.94
N GLY A 134 -9.42 6.42 -11.09
CA GLY A 134 -8.51 7.25 -11.87
C GLY A 134 -9.19 8.55 -12.35
N ALA A 135 -8.41 9.63 -12.44
CA ALA A 135 -8.91 10.91 -12.96
C ALA A 135 -9.35 10.75 -14.42
N PRO A 136 -10.53 11.27 -14.81
CA PRO A 136 -10.98 11.27 -16.20
C PRO A 136 -10.25 12.34 -16.99
N GLY A 137 -10.20 12.16 -18.31
CA GLY A 137 -9.86 13.21 -19.26
C GLY A 137 -10.96 14.26 -19.41
N PRO A 138 -10.84 15.14 -20.44
CA PRO A 138 -11.87 16.15 -20.73
C PRO A 138 -13.25 15.53 -21.01
N ASP A 139 -13.28 14.33 -21.60
CA ASP A 139 -14.50 13.57 -21.93
C ASP A 139 -15.25 13.00 -20.72
N GLY A 140 -14.67 13.04 -19.52
CA GLY A 140 -15.27 12.53 -18.31
C GLY A 140 -15.29 10.99 -18.19
N LEU A 141 -14.76 10.25 -19.16
CA LEU A 141 -14.73 8.79 -19.15
C LEU A 141 -13.84 8.22 -18.07
N ARG A 142 -14.29 7.10 -17.48
CA ARG A 142 -13.58 6.38 -16.40
C ARG A 142 -13.62 4.87 -16.66
N LYS A 143 -12.77 4.11 -15.97
CA LYS A 143 -12.73 2.62 -16.04
C LYS A 143 -14.11 1.96 -15.98
N LYS A 144 -15.06 2.50 -15.19
CA LYS A 144 -16.41 1.92 -15.07
C LYS A 144 -17.16 1.85 -16.40
N HIS A 145 -16.96 2.82 -17.28
CA HIS A 145 -17.61 2.90 -18.60
C HIS A 145 -17.05 1.90 -19.62
N LEU A 146 -15.92 1.25 -19.34
CA LEU A 146 -15.22 0.33 -20.22
C LEU A 146 -15.44 -1.16 -19.89
N LYS A 147 -16.40 -1.49 -19.02
CA LYS A 147 -16.57 -2.86 -18.53
C LYS A 147 -17.33 -3.78 -19.48
N SER A 148 -18.17 -3.25 -20.36
CA SER A 148 -18.95 -4.03 -21.32
C SER A 148 -18.05 -4.71 -22.36
N ASN A 149 -18.33 -5.98 -22.67
CA ASN A 149 -17.62 -6.68 -23.74
C ASN A 149 -17.85 -6.02 -25.11
N SER A 150 -19.07 -5.51 -25.37
CA SER A 150 -19.39 -4.82 -26.62
C SER A 150 -18.51 -3.58 -26.80
N ILE A 151 -18.34 -2.76 -25.74
CA ILE A 151 -17.47 -1.59 -25.76
C ILE A 151 -16.02 -1.99 -26.00
N GLN A 152 -15.55 -3.07 -25.37
CA GLN A 152 -14.18 -3.55 -25.52
C GLN A 152 -13.90 -4.07 -26.94
N ASN A 153 -14.87 -4.71 -27.59
CA ASN A 153 -14.79 -5.12 -28.98
C ASN A 153 -14.77 -3.91 -29.92
N ALA A 154 -15.64 -2.91 -29.69
CA ALA A 154 -15.65 -1.67 -30.48
C ALA A 154 -14.32 -0.91 -30.36
N LEU A 155 -13.73 -0.85 -29.15
CA LEU A 155 -12.40 -0.27 -28.97
C LEU A 155 -11.30 -1.04 -29.70
N CYS A 156 -11.42 -2.38 -29.79
CA CYS A 156 -10.47 -3.18 -30.54
C CYS A 156 -10.49 -2.85 -32.05
N ILE A 157 -11.68 -2.73 -32.61
CA ILE A 157 -11.86 -2.33 -34.01
C ILE A 157 -11.34 -0.91 -34.23
N LEU A 158 -11.76 0.04 -33.41
CA LEU A 158 -11.35 1.44 -33.51
C LEU A 158 -9.82 1.61 -33.43
N TYR A 159 -9.16 0.95 -32.51
CA TYR A 159 -7.71 1.07 -32.34
C TYR A 159 -6.95 0.50 -33.53
N ASN A 160 -7.40 -0.61 -34.09
CA ASN A 160 -6.81 -1.18 -35.29
C ASN A 160 -7.07 -0.27 -36.52
N LEU A 161 -8.27 0.31 -36.62
CA LEU A 161 -8.58 1.28 -37.68
C LEU A 161 -7.65 2.49 -37.63
N ILE A 162 -7.46 3.09 -36.43
CA ILE A 162 -6.53 4.21 -36.24
C ILE A 162 -5.10 3.79 -36.61
N THR A 163 -4.68 2.57 -36.21
CA THR A 163 -3.33 2.06 -36.52
C THR A 163 -3.13 1.85 -38.01
N LEU A 164 -4.14 1.37 -38.76
CA LEU A 164 -4.04 1.09 -40.18
C LEU A 164 -4.15 2.36 -41.04
N THR A 165 -4.94 3.35 -40.60
CA THR A 165 -5.17 4.59 -41.37
C THR A 165 -4.22 5.72 -40.98
N GLY A 166 -3.50 5.63 -39.84
CA GLY A 166 -2.72 6.74 -39.31
C GLY A 166 -3.56 7.92 -38.79
N CYS A 167 -4.89 7.83 -38.84
CA CYS A 167 -5.80 8.94 -38.50
C CYS A 167 -6.06 8.98 -36.99
N TYR A 168 -5.33 9.80 -36.25
CA TYR A 168 -5.53 9.97 -34.82
C TYR A 168 -6.69 10.92 -34.49
N PRO A 169 -7.67 10.54 -33.66
CA PRO A 169 -8.86 11.34 -33.37
C PRO A 169 -8.56 12.73 -32.80
N SER A 170 -9.22 13.77 -33.36
CA SER A 170 -9.02 15.17 -32.95
C SER A 170 -9.40 15.40 -31.48
N GLN A 171 -10.46 14.76 -30.98
CA GLN A 171 -10.92 14.86 -29.61
C GLN A 171 -9.88 14.31 -28.58
N TRP A 172 -8.99 13.39 -28.99
CA TRP A 172 -7.96 12.87 -28.13
C TRP A 172 -6.72 13.76 -28.02
N ARG A 173 -6.64 14.79 -28.83
CA ARG A 173 -5.62 15.86 -28.79
C ARG A 173 -5.91 16.87 -27.69
N GLN A 174 -7.18 16.96 -27.24
CA GLN A 174 -7.57 17.80 -26.11
C GLN A 174 -7.27 17.10 -24.78
N ASN A 175 -6.56 17.79 -23.89
CA ASN A 175 -6.14 17.26 -22.60
C ASN A 175 -6.57 18.18 -21.47
N ARG A 176 -6.41 17.69 -20.25
CA ARG A 176 -6.59 18.48 -19.04
C ARG A 176 -5.31 18.41 -18.20
N THR A 177 -4.69 19.53 -17.90
CA THR A 177 -3.52 19.60 -17.03
C THR A 177 -3.90 20.02 -15.62
N THR A 178 -3.39 19.30 -14.65
CA THR A 178 -3.50 19.62 -13.22
C THR A 178 -2.11 19.94 -12.69
N LEU A 179 -1.96 21.10 -12.08
CA LEU A 179 -0.72 21.52 -11.44
C LEU A 179 -0.61 20.94 -10.05
N ILE A 180 0.51 20.28 -9.74
CA ILE A 180 0.81 19.68 -8.44
C ILE A 180 2.02 20.38 -7.85
N PRO A 181 1.93 21.02 -6.65
CA PRO A 181 3.08 21.70 -6.06
C PRO A 181 4.18 20.71 -5.67
N LYS A 182 5.43 21.09 -5.86
CA LYS A 182 6.59 20.37 -5.35
C LYS A 182 6.66 20.52 -3.82
N ALA A 183 6.82 19.40 -3.11
CA ALA A 183 6.82 19.41 -1.66
C ALA A 183 7.98 20.28 -1.10
N GLY A 184 7.65 21.16 -0.13
CA GLY A 184 8.65 22.00 0.55
C GLY A 184 9.18 23.18 -0.28
N LYS A 185 8.60 23.48 -1.45
CA LYS A 185 8.96 24.63 -2.28
C LYS A 185 7.90 25.73 -2.17
N ASN A 186 8.30 26.98 -2.47
CA ASN A 186 7.37 28.13 -2.48
C ASN A 186 6.29 27.90 -3.57
N PRO A 187 5.00 27.86 -3.22
CA PRO A 187 3.92 27.64 -4.17
C PRO A 187 3.59 28.89 -5.04
N GLU A 188 4.10 30.05 -4.71
CA GLU A 188 3.92 31.27 -5.52
C GLU A 188 4.75 31.23 -6.79
N ASP A 189 5.87 30.52 -6.76
CA ASP A 189 6.72 30.31 -7.94
C ASP A 189 6.14 29.17 -8.80
N ILE A 190 5.70 29.49 -10.01
CA ILE A 190 5.13 28.54 -10.98
C ILE A 190 6.14 27.43 -11.36
N SER A 191 7.44 27.69 -11.27
CA SER A 191 8.49 26.70 -11.57
C SER A 191 8.50 25.54 -10.56
N ASN A 192 7.91 25.74 -9.40
CA ASN A 192 7.74 24.73 -8.35
C ASN A 192 6.49 23.86 -8.49
N TRP A 193 5.82 23.92 -9.63
CA TRP A 193 4.68 23.07 -9.93
C TRP A 193 5.05 22.02 -10.99
N ARG A 194 4.38 20.87 -10.91
CA ARG A 194 4.45 19.80 -11.91
C ARG A 194 3.17 19.77 -12.71
N PRO A 195 3.20 19.92 -14.02
CA PRO A 195 2.03 19.78 -14.87
C PRO A 195 1.74 18.30 -15.11
N ILE A 196 0.62 17.79 -14.62
CA ILE A 196 0.18 16.42 -14.90
C ILE A 196 -0.93 16.49 -15.93
N THR A 197 -0.61 16.09 -17.13
CA THR A 197 -1.53 16.10 -18.28
C THR A 197 -2.33 14.80 -18.36
N ILE A 198 -3.65 14.91 -18.40
CA ILE A 198 -4.59 13.81 -18.36
C ILE A 198 -5.40 13.80 -19.65
N SER A 199 -5.11 12.84 -20.52
CA SER A 199 -5.86 12.56 -21.75
C SER A 199 -7.12 11.74 -21.46
N SER A 200 -8.00 11.56 -22.44
CA SER A 200 -9.08 10.57 -22.40
C SER A 200 -8.58 9.20 -21.93
N VAL A 201 -9.38 8.49 -21.13
CA VAL A 201 -9.03 7.13 -20.71
C VAL A 201 -8.91 6.17 -21.89
N VAL A 202 -9.68 6.42 -22.95
CA VAL A 202 -9.65 5.63 -24.19
C VAL A 202 -8.34 5.91 -24.95
N ALA A 203 -7.96 7.18 -25.11
CA ALA A 203 -6.67 7.57 -25.70
C ALA A 203 -5.48 6.97 -24.92
N ARG A 204 -5.51 6.98 -23.58
CA ARG A 204 -4.45 6.38 -22.75
C ARG A 204 -4.32 4.86 -22.91
N ILE A 205 -5.42 4.14 -23.18
CA ILE A 205 -5.36 2.70 -23.47
C ILE A 205 -4.69 2.49 -24.82
N TYR A 206 -5.07 3.29 -25.85
CA TYR A 206 -4.43 3.24 -27.14
C TYR A 206 -2.93 3.56 -27.04
N SER A 207 -2.58 4.65 -26.40
CA SER A 207 -1.19 5.03 -26.10
C SER A 207 -0.40 3.90 -25.42
N ALA A 208 -1.03 3.18 -24.46
CA ALA A 208 -0.41 2.02 -23.83
C ALA A 208 -0.25 0.82 -24.77
N CYS A 209 -1.09 0.68 -25.79
CA CYS A 209 -0.93 -0.34 -26.83
C CYS A 209 0.21 0.02 -27.79
N VAL A 210 0.27 1.27 -28.24
CA VAL A 210 1.36 1.79 -29.07
C VAL A 210 2.71 1.67 -28.34
N ALA A 211 2.76 2.02 -27.04
CA ALA A 211 3.97 1.84 -26.23
C ALA A 211 4.43 0.38 -26.18
N ALA A 212 3.49 -0.57 -26.03
CA ALA A 212 3.85 -2.00 -25.99
C ALA A 212 4.31 -2.54 -27.35
N GLU A 213 3.83 -1.98 -28.45
CA GLU A 213 4.33 -2.32 -29.78
C GLU A 213 5.72 -1.69 -30.00
N LEU A 214 5.89 -0.42 -29.64
CA LEU A 214 7.16 0.28 -29.75
C LEU A 214 8.28 -0.39 -28.94
N GLU A 215 7.98 -0.91 -27.74
CA GLU A 215 8.95 -1.68 -26.91
C GLU A 215 9.53 -2.89 -27.65
N LYS A 216 8.85 -3.47 -28.64
CA LYS A 216 9.35 -4.62 -29.42
C LYS A 216 10.40 -4.21 -30.45
N HIS A 217 10.37 -2.96 -30.87
CA HIS A 217 11.21 -2.43 -31.94
C HIS A 217 12.37 -1.57 -31.41
N THR A 218 12.47 -1.37 -30.08
CA THR A 218 13.44 -0.45 -29.50
C THR A 218 14.34 -1.12 -28.48
N THR A 219 15.58 -0.64 -28.42
CA THR A 219 16.58 -1.10 -27.47
C THR A 219 17.16 0.09 -26.72
N LEU A 220 17.07 0.07 -25.39
CA LEU A 220 17.66 1.08 -24.54
C LEU A 220 19.02 0.62 -24.00
N SER A 221 19.91 1.57 -23.76
CA SER A 221 21.15 1.34 -23.01
C SER A 221 20.83 0.64 -21.69
N ARG A 222 21.63 -0.34 -21.31
CA ARG A 222 21.50 -1.06 -20.03
C ARG A 222 21.81 -0.16 -18.83
N ARG A 223 22.37 1.04 -19.06
CA ARG A 223 22.59 2.05 -18.01
C ARG A 223 21.33 2.82 -17.67
N GLN A 224 20.35 2.93 -18.59
CA GLN A 224 19.06 3.53 -18.33
C GLN A 224 18.18 2.53 -17.53
N ARG A 225 17.89 2.89 -16.28
CA ARG A 225 17.08 2.06 -15.36
C ARG A 225 15.75 2.72 -14.97
N GLY A 226 15.49 3.93 -15.44
CA GLY A 226 14.22 4.64 -15.25
C GLY A 226 13.13 4.10 -16.16
N PHE A 227 11.93 3.87 -15.60
CA PHE A 227 10.75 3.36 -16.32
C PHE A 227 10.93 2.03 -17.08
N VAL A 228 12.03 1.33 -16.84
CA VAL A 228 12.32 0.00 -17.37
C VAL A 228 11.89 -1.05 -16.35
N SER A 229 11.56 -2.25 -16.83
CA SER A 229 11.21 -3.37 -15.93
C SER A 229 12.40 -3.74 -15.02
N GLY A 230 12.13 -3.94 -13.73
CA GLY A 230 13.17 -4.28 -12.76
C GLY A 230 13.18 -3.35 -11.54
N ASN A 231 14.23 -3.43 -10.73
CA ASN A 231 14.41 -2.61 -9.54
C ASN A 231 15.53 -1.56 -9.75
N GLY A 232 15.35 -0.71 -10.76
CA GLY A 232 16.37 0.26 -11.21
C GLY A 232 16.87 1.18 -10.08
N CYS A 233 15.98 1.70 -9.24
CA CYS A 233 16.39 2.53 -8.11
C CYS A 233 17.35 1.78 -7.17
N TYR A 234 17.03 0.52 -6.83
CA TYR A 234 17.87 -0.30 -5.96
C TYR A 234 19.23 -0.60 -6.60
N ILE A 235 19.23 -0.91 -7.90
CA ILE A 235 20.45 -1.21 -8.66
C ILE A 235 21.36 0.00 -8.67
N ASN A 236 20.89 1.16 -9.13
CA ASN A 236 21.70 2.36 -9.26
C ASN A 236 22.21 2.87 -7.90
N THR A 237 21.38 2.86 -6.86
CA THR A 237 21.81 3.27 -5.51
C THR A 237 22.85 2.33 -4.91
N THR A 238 22.71 1.01 -5.15
CA THR A 238 23.72 0.03 -4.71
C THR A 238 25.04 0.20 -5.45
N ILE A 239 25.00 0.44 -6.76
CA ILE A 239 26.20 0.68 -7.56
C ILE A 239 26.90 1.95 -7.12
N LEU A 240 26.17 3.05 -6.90
CA LEU A 240 26.74 4.31 -6.42
C LEU A 240 27.42 4.14 -5.05
N ASP A 241 26.79 3.41 -4.12
CA ASP A 241 27.40 3.09 -2.83
C ASP A 241 28.73 2.32 -3.00
N ASP A 242 28.73 1.33 -3.91
CA ASP A 242 29.94 0.55 -4.20
C ASP A 242 31.04 1.42 -4.88
N CYS A 243 30.66 2.34 -5.77
CA CYS A 243 31.60 3.30 -6.38
C CYS A 243 32.24 4.20 -5.32
N ILE A 244 31.47 4.79 -4.41
CA ILE A 244 31.98 5.64 -3.33
C ILE A 244 32.92 4.83 -2.42
N ARG A 245 32.58 3.61 -2.06
CA ARG A 245 33.43 2.74 -1.22
C ARG A 245 34.71 2.30 -1.94
N THR A 246 34.61 1.91 -3.21
CA THR A 246 35.75 1.51 -4.03
C THR A 246 36.66 2.71 -4.31
N GLY A 247 36.10 3.90 -4.55
CA GLY A 247 36.85 5.15 -4.77
C GLY A 247 37.80 5.51 -3.63
N LYS A 248 37.53 5.08 -2.41
CA LYS A 248 38.44 5.25 -1.26
C LYS A 248 39.75 4.49 -1.40
N SER A 249 39.79 3.46 -2.23
CA SER A 249 41.00 2.68 -2.52
C SER A 249 41.56 2.90 -3.93
N SER A 250 40.79 3.45 -4.86
CA SER A 250 41.19 3.58 -6.26
C SER A 250 41.02 4.98 -6.86
N SER A 251 40.59 5.96 -6.05
CA SER A 251 40.16 7.31 -6.45
C SER A 251 38.90 7.29 -7.31
N LEU A 252 38.12 8.36 -7.24
CA LEU A 252 36.84 8.53 -7.96
C LEU A 252 36.59 10.00 -8.22
N ALA A 253 36.24 10.37 -9.43
CA ALA A 253 35.63 11.64 -9.76
C ALA A 253 34.22 11.41 -10.28
N ALA A 254 33.22 12.14 -9.77
CA ALA A 254 31.84 11.96 -10.13
C ALA A 254 31.05 13.27 -10.20
N ALA A 255 30.02 13.31 -11.04
CA ALA A 255 29.09 14.43 -11.15
C ALA A 255 27.65 13.96 -11.21
N GLN A 256 26.80 14.56 -10.36
CA GLN A 256 25.36 14.40 -10.38
C GLN A 256 24.74 15.54 -11.20
N LEU A 257 23.96 15.22 -12.23
CA LEU A 257 23.37 16.18 -13.14
C LEU A 257 21.85 16.24 -12.97
N ASP A 258 21.31 17.47 -12.91
CA ASP A 258 19.88 17.77 -12.94
C ASP A 258 19.54 18.39 -14.30
N LEU A 259 18.53 17.85 -14.99
CA LEU A 259 18.08 18.38 -16.27
C LEU A 259 16.93 19.37 -16.07
N THR A 260 16.99 20.49 -16.78
CA THR A 260 15.99 21.56 -16.69
C THR A 260 14.69 21.14 -17.39
N LYS A 261 13.63 20.90 -16.59
CA LYS A 261 12.28 20.56 -17.12
C LYS A 261 12.30 19.47 -18.20
N ALA A 262 13.11 18.44 -18.03
CA ALA A 262 13.48 17.46 -19.04
C ALA A 262 12.27 16.92 -19.86
N TYR A 263 11.17 16.55 -19.19
CA TYR A 263 9.96 16.05 -19.85
C TYR A 263 9.24 17.10 -20.69
N ASP A 264 9.30 18.35 -20.28
CA ASP A 264 8.58 19.46 -20.92
C ASP A 264 9.39 20.11 -22.06
N SER A 265 10.68 19.76 -22.22
CA SER A 265 11.62 20.45 -23.11
C SER A 265 11.98 19.68 -24.39
N ILE A 266 11.55 18.43 -24.55
CA ILE A 266 11.90 17.62 -25.73
C ILE A 266 11.21 18.17 -26.98
N PRO A 267 11.92 18.60 -28.01
CA PRO A 267 11.31 18.98 -29.30
C PRO A 267 10.65 17.75 -29.96
N HIS A 268 9.42 17.88 -30.48
CA HIS A 268 8.73 16.76 -31.13
C HIS A 268 9.51 16.18 -32.34
N PRO A 269 10.21 16.97 -33.18
CA PRO A 269 11.06 16.41 -34.23
C PRO A 269 12.15 15.48 -33.73
N THR A 270 12.72 15.74 -32.53
CA THR A 270 13.74 14.87 -31.91
C THR A 270 13.19 13.49 -31.58
N ILE A 271 11.90 13.39 -31.21
CA ILE A 271 11.24 12.09 -30.98
C ILE A 271 11.25 11.28 -32.27
N LYS A 272 10.88 11.89 -33.41
CA LYS A 272 10.87 11.23 -34.72
C LYS A 272 12.25 10.71 -35.12
N ILE A 273 13.29 11.54 -34.92
CA ILE A 273 14.69 11.17 -35.19
C ILE A 273 15.10 9.96 -34.31
N ALA A 274 14.82 10.02 -33.00
CA ALA A 274 15.16 8.93 -32.07
C ALA A 274 14.44 7.60 -32.42
N LEU A 275 13.22 7.64 -32.90
CA LEU A 275 12.50 6.47 -33.34
C LEU A 275 13.10 5.88 -34.63
N ARG A 276 13.49 6.72 -35.60
CA ARG A 276 14.14 6.28 -36.83
C ARG A 276 15.53 5.68 -36.54
N GLU A 277 16.32 6.27 -35.66
CA GLU A 277 17.60 5.71 -35.19
C GLU A 277 17.48 4.29 -34.59
N GLN A 278 16.29 3.94 -34.06
CA GLN A 278 15.98 2.61 -33.54
C GLN A 278 15.35 1.67 -34.59
N ASN A 279 15.29 2.10 -35.87
CA ASN A 279 14.65 1.37 -36.97
C ASN A 279 13.17 1.00 -36.67
N VAL A 280 12.46 1.89 -36.00
CA VAL A 280 11.03 1.71 -35.73
C VAL A 280 10.25 1.81 -37.06
N PRO A 281 9.25 0.94 -37.30
CA PRO A 281 8.42 1.04 -38.52
C PRO A 281 7.80 2.42 -38.71
N GLU A 282 7.87 2.97 -39.92
CA GLU A 282 7.43 4.36 -40.21
C GLU A 282 5.97 4.59 -39.81
N VAL A 283 5.09 3.58 -40.00
CA VAL A 283 3.68 3.66 -39.56
C VAL A 283 3.55 3.93 -38.07
N ILE A 284 4.40 3.33 -37.21
CA ILE A 284 4.39 3.61 -35.78
C ILE A 284 4.89 5.04 -35.52
N ILE A 285 5.91 5.46 -36.27
CA ILE A 285 6.47 6.81 -36.14
C ILE A 285 5.39 7.85 -36.50
N GLU A 286 4.66 7.65 -37.61
CA GLU A 286 3.56 8.50 -38.04
C GLU A 286 2.44 8.56 -36.99
N ILE A 287 2.05 7.42 -36.42
CA ILE A 287 1.06 7.38 -35.33
C ILE A 287 1.54 8.23 -34.16
N VAL A 288 2.79 8.06 -33.71
CA VAL A 288 3.35 8.84 -32.62
C VAL A 288 3.36 10.34 -32.97
N GLU A 289 3.75 10.71 -34.18
CA GLU A 289 3.74 12.08 -34.64
C GLU A 289 2.31 12.68 -34.58
N GLN A 290 1.30 11.94 -35.09
CA GLN A 290 -0.10 12.35 -35.03
C GLN A 290 -0.64 12.50 -33.60
N MET A 291 -0.14 11.71 -32.65
CA MET A 291 -0.51 11.82 -31.23
C MET A 291 0.01 13.11 -30.58
N TYR A 292 1.01 13.76 -31.16
CA TYR A 292 1.60 15.00 -30.66
C TYR A 292 1.27 16.24 -31.51
N LEU A 293 0.71 16.06 -32.71
CA LEU A 293 0.33 17.14 -33.58
C LEU A 293 -0.94 17.85 -33.11
N GLY A 294 -0.87 19.18 -32.93
CA GLY A 294 -2.03 20.00 -32.53
C GLY A 294 -2.60 19.66 -31.17
N VAL A 295 -1.74 19.22 -30.24
CA VAL A 295 -2.17 18.88 -28.88
C VAL A 295 -2.39 20.15 -28.06
N THR A 296 -3.57 20.22 -27.41
CA THR A 296 -3.96 21.32 -26.53
C THR A 296 -4.27 20.82 -25.12
N THR A 297 -4.15 21.68 -24.14
CA THR A 297 -4.54 21.37 -22.77
C THR A 297 -5.23 22.52 -22.07
N ILE A 298 -6.25 22.20 -21.25
CA ILE A 298 -6.94 23.16 -20.37
C ILE A 298 -6.48 22.91 -18.93
N PHE A 299 -6.06 23.95 -18.23
CA PHE A 299 -5.65 23.84 -16.84
C PHE A 299 -6.86 23.64 -15.91
N SER A 300 -6.82 22.62 -15.06
CA SER A 300 -7.92 22.25 -14.17
C SER A 300 -8.31 23.40 -13.23
N GLY A 301 -9.58 23.76 -13.24
CA GLY A 301 -10.12 24.87 -12.42
C GLY A 301 -9.90 26.26 -13.01
N THR A 302 -9.50 26.34 -14.30
CA THR A 302 -9.36 27.59 -15.07
C THR A 302 -9.92 27.41 -16.47
N ASP A 303 -10.05 28.51 -17.21
CA ASP A 303 -10.40 28.52 -18.63
C ASP A 303 -9.15 28.67 -19.53
N ILE A 304 -7.96 28.56 -18.95
CA ILE A 304 -6.68 28.74 -19.63
C ILE A 304 -6.39 27.50 -20.47
N ALA A 305 -6.36 27.68 -21.78
CA ALA A 305 -5.92 26.69 -22.75
C ALA A 305 -4.54 27.07 -23.27
N VAL A 306 -3.66 26.07 -23.45
CA VAL A 306 -2.31 26.23 -23.99
C VAL A 306 -2.01 25.10 -24.96
N ASP A 307 -1.37 25.43 -26.09
CA ASP A 307 -0.89 24.47 -27.04
C ASP A 307 0.41 23.82 -26.57
N ILE A 308 0.54 22.49 -26.80
CA ILE A 308 1.72 21.74 -26.46
C ILE A 308 2.54 21.47 -27.72
N GLY A 309 3.48 22.38 -28.03
CA GLY A 309 4.33 22.31 -29.22
C GLY A 309 5.64 21.53 -28.99
N GLN A 310 5.98 21.25 -27.74
CA GLN A 310 7.15 20.43 -27.35
C GLN A 310 6.89 19.71 -26.03
N GLY A 311 7.78 18.81 -25.68
CA GLY A 311 7.70 17.99 -24.47
C GLY A 311 6.84 16.73 -24.64
N VAL A 312 6.99 15.82 -23.68
CA VAL A 312 6.16 14.60 -23.59
C VAL A 312 5.15 14.72 -22.45
N LYS A 313 3.93 14.24 -22.64
CA LYS A 313 2.81 14.42 -21.71
C LYS A 313 3.07 13.69 -20.38
N GLN A 314 3.31 14.41 -19.28
CA GLN A 314 3.50 13.82 -17.95
C GLN A 314 2.21 13.11 -17.50
N GLY A 315 2.22 11.77 -17.51
CA GLY A 315 1.07 10.93 -17.14
C GLY A 315 0.53 10.05 -18.26
N ASP A 316 1.00 10.20 -19.47
CA ASP A 316 0.68 9.32 -20.60
C ASP A 316 1.59 8.07 -20.59
N PRO A 317 1.06 6.85 -20.85
CA PRO A 317 1.84 5.61 -20.84
C PRO A 317 3.02 5.56 -21.82
N LEU A 318 2.93 6.24 -22.96
CA LEU A 318 3.95 6.26 -23.99
C LEU A 318 5.10 7.21 -23.65
N SER A 319 4.81 8.29 -22.93
CA SER A 319 5.75 9.40 -22.69
C SER A 319 7.06 8.99 -22.07
N SER A 320 7.05 8.06 -21.11
CA SER A 320 8.28 7.61 -20.45
C SER A 320 9.20 6.82 -21.38
N LEU A 321 8.64 6.06 -22.31
CA LEU A 321 9.42 5.33 -23.30
C LEU A 321 10.01 6.29 -24.33
N LEU A 322 9.23 7.25 -24.83
CA LEU A 322 9.72 8.27 -25.76
C LEU A 322 10.83 9.12 -25.15
N PHE A 323 10.65 9.54 -23.90
CA PHE A 323 11.70 10.25 -23.17
C PHE A 323 12.99 9.43 -23.10
N ASN A 324 12.90 8.16 -22.69
CA ASN A 324 14.06 7.29 -22.62
C ASN A 324 14.73 7.05 -23.98
N LEU A 325 13.96 6.97 -25.07
CA LEU A 325 14.50 6.80 -26.43
C LEU A 325 15.26 8.04 -26.88
N VAL A 326 14.76 9.24 -26.58
CA VAL A 326 15.43 10.49 -26.94
C VAL A 326 16.75 10.62 -26.17
N ILE A 327 16.75 10.43 -24.85
CA ILE A 327 17.99 10.58 -24.05
C ILE A 327 18.96 9.41 -24.26
N ASN A 328 18.49 8.28 -24.80
CA ASN A 328 19.30 7.08 -25.00
C ASN A 328 20.53 7.32 -25.87
N ARG A 329 20.45 8.24 -26.84
CA ARG A 329 21.58 8.64 -27.70
C ARG A 329 22.74 9.19 -26.86
N ALA A 330 22.46 10.17 -26.00
CA ALA A 330 23.45 10.77 -25.12
C ALA A 330 24.03 9.74 -24.13
N ILE A 331 23.16 8.90 -23.52
CA ILE A 331 23.60 7.84 -22.62
C ILE A 331 24.49 6.82 -23.33
N SER A 332 24.11 6.35 -24.51
CA SER A 332 24.87 5.36 -25.27
C SER A 332 26.22 5.88 -25.75
N ARG A 333 26.33 7.20 -26.01
CA ARG A 333 27.61 7.83 -26.35
C ARG A 333 28.55 7.82 -25.16
N VAL A 334 28.07 8.24 -23.98
CA VAL A 334 28.85 8.29 -22.75
C VAL A 334 29.18 6.88 -22.21
N GLU A 335 28.28 5.91 -22.37
CA GLU A 335 28.54 4.52 -21.94
C GLU A 335 29.78 3.91 -22.58
N LYS A 336 30.17 4.35 -23.78
CA LYS A 336 31.34 3.87 -24.52
C LYS A 336 32.63 4.58 -24.13
N MET A 337 32.56 5.61 -23.30
CA MET A 337 33.74 6.38 -22.84
C MET A 337 34.42 5.70 -21.66
N THR A 338 35.69 6.09 -21.42
CA THR A 338 36.45 5.68 -20.23
C THR A 338 35.76 6.17 -18.96
N GLY A 339 35.36 5.25 -18.12
CA GLY A 339 34.66 5.53 -16.87
C GLY A 339 35.45 5.06 -15.65
N PHE A 340 34.75 5.03 -14.48
CA PHE A 340 35.34 4.55 -13.23
C PHE A 340 35.53 3.02 -13.25
N ASN A 341 36.70 2.57 -12.81
CA ASN A 341 37.04 1.15 -12.73
C ASN A 341 36.40 0.50 -11.49
N ILE A 342 35.17 0.03 -11.63
CA ILE A 342 34.44 -0.57 -10.51
C ILE A 342 34.76 -2.05 -10.33
N LEU A 343 35.10 -2.76 -11.42
CA LEU A 343 35.52 -4.16 -11.44
C LEU A 343 36.78 -4.31 -12.30
N PRO A 344 37.61 -5.36 -12.10
CA PRO A 344 38.70 -5.66 -13.02
C PRO A 344 38.17 -5.71 -14.47
N ASN A 345 38.78 -4.94 -15.36
CA ASN A 345 38.41 -4.86 -16.77
C ASN A 345 36.96 -4.42 -17.08
N GLN A 346 36.25 -3.78 -16.14
CA GLN A 346 34.92 -3.25 -16.35
C GLN A 346 34.83 -1.82 -15.81
N GLN A 347 34.46 -0.91 -16.69
CA GLN A 347 34.33 0.50 -16.41
C GLN A 347 32.87 0.94 -16.41
N LEU A 348 32.59 1.98 -15.65
CA LEU A 348 31.28 2.58 -15.56
C LEU A 348 31.41 4.11 -15.68
N SER A 349 30.89 4.67 -16.77
CA SER A 349 30.93 6.11 -17.03
C SER A 349 29.63 6.82 -16.63
N ILE A 350 28.49 6.12 -16.60
CA ILE A 350 27.19 6.72 -16.33
C ILE A 350 26.24 5.76 -15.60
N LEU A 351 25.49 6.31 -14.66
CA LEU A 351 24.25 5.76 -14.11
C LEU A 351 23.10 6.66 -14.53
N ALA A 352 22.07 6.12 -15.16
CA ALA A 352 20.91 6.87 -15.61
C ALA A 352 19.61 6.29 -15.03
N PHE A 353 18.73 7.18 -14.58
CA PHE A 353 17.37 6.85 -14.17
C PHE A 353 16.42 7.94 -14.66
N ALA A 354 15.89 7.76 -15.85
CA ALA A 354 15.21 8.79 -16.62
C ALA A 354 16.12 10.04 -16.79
N ASP A 355 15.75 11.15 -16.17
CA ASP A 355 16.47 12.43 -16.16
C ASP A 355 17.52 12.54 -15.03
N ASP A 356 17.51 11.64 -14.05
CA ASP A 356 18.54 11.63 -12.98
C ASP A 356 19.81 10.92 -13.47
N LEU A 357 20.88 11.68 -13.72
CA LEU A 357 22.14 11.18 -14.25
C LEU A 357 23.26 11.31 -13.24
N ILE A 358 24.13 10.29 -13.13
CA ILE A 358 25.41 10.36 -12.43
C ILE A 358 26.51 9.92 -13.37
N LEU A 359 27.51 10.77 -13.55
CA LEU A 359 28.71 10.48 -14.32
C LEU A 359 29.83 10.03 -13.38
N LEU A 360 30.65 9.10 -13.83
CA LEU A 360 31.70 8.45 -13.03
C LEU A 360 33.00 8.32 -13.85
N ALA A 361 34.12 8.71 -13.27
CA ALA A 361 35.42 8.60 -13.89
C ALA A 361 36.51 8.29 -12.84
N ASN A 362 37.69 7.86 -13.27
CA ASN A 362 38.81 7.61 -12.37
C ASN A 362 39.49 8.92 -11.90
N ASN A 363 39.43 9.96 -12.70
CA ASN A 363 40.07 11.25 -12.44
C ASN A 363 39.27 12.43 -12.99
N GLU A 364 39.71 13.64 -12.68
CA GLU A 364 39.05 14.88 -13.04
C GLU A 364 39.04 15.15 -14.56
N SER A 365 40.14 14.85 -15.26
CA SER A 365 40.26 15.07 -16.72
C SER A 365 39.28 14.21 -17.49
N ASP A 366 39.18 12.90 -17.13
CA ASP A 366 38.21 11.98 -17.74
C ASP A 366 36.76 12.43 -17.46
N LEU A 367 36.50 12.90 -16.22
CA LEU A 367 35.17 13.40 -15.86
C LEU A 367 34.80 14.65 -16.68
N GLN A 368 35.76 15.61 -16.87
CA GLN A 368 35.54 16.80 -17.69
C GLN A 368 35.25 16.41 -19.16
N THR A 369 35.97 15.43 -19.66
CA THR A 369 35.73 14.93 -21.04
C THR A 369 34.31 14.33 -21.17
N ILE A 370 33.88 13.56 -20.21
CA ILE A 370 32.52 12.99 -20.19
C ILE A 370 31.48 14.13 -20.08
N LEU A 371 31.71 15.13 -19.21
CA LEU A 371 30.82 16.29 -19.05
C LEU A 371 30.64 17.08 -20.34
N ASN A 372 31.73 17.29 -21.09
CA ASN A 372 31.66 17.98 -22.37
C ASN A 372 30.81 17.20 -23.38
N VAL A 373 31.03 15.89 -23.52
CA VAL A 373 30.32 15.04 -24.45
C VAL A 373 28.83 14.94 -24.08
N ILE A 374 28.50 14.73 -22.81
CA ILE A 374 27.10 14.62 -22.40
C ILE A 374 26.35 15.95 -22.60
N SER A 375 27.00 17.09 -22.31
CA SER A 375 26.42 18.41 -22.51
C SER A 375 26.10 18.66 -23.98
N GLU A 376 27.06 18.37 -24.87
CA GLU A 376 26.90 18.51 -26.31
C GLU A 376 25.76 17.61 -26.85
N GLU A 377 25.73 16.34 -26.45
CA GLU A 377 24.71 15.40 -26.91
C GLU A 377 23.31 15.74 -26.36
N LEU A 378 23.21 16.27 -25.13
CA LEU A 378 21.95 16.74 -24.58
C LEU A 378 21.45 18.01 -25.30
N ASP A 379 22.33 18.95 -25.59
CA ASP A 379 21.99 20.16 -26.37
C ASP A 379 21.46 19.80 -27.78
N LYS A 380 22.06 18.82 -28.47
CA LYS A 380 21.60 18.32 -29.79
C LYS A 380 20.17 17.77 -29.75
N ILE A 381 19.73 17.25 -28.62
CA ILE A 381 18.38 16.73 -28.45
C ILE A 381 17.42 17.71 -27.74
N GLY A 382 17.84 18.95 -27.53
CA GLY A 382 17.05 20.02 -26.94
C GLY A 382 16.93 19.96 -25.42
N LEU A 383 17.76 19.19 -24.71
CA LEU A 383 17.80 19.10 -23.25
C LEU A 383 18.94 19.91 -22.68
N LYS A 384 18.71 20.62 -21.57
CA LYS A 384 19.70 21.47 -20.91
C LYS A 384 20.00 21.00 -19.50
N ILE A 385 21.27 21.01 -19.13
CA ILE A 385 21.74 20.75 -17.78
C ILE A 385 21.51 22.00 -16.92
N SER A 386 21.03 21.83 -15.71
CA SER A 386 20.92 22.88 -14.69
C SER A 386 22.21 22.90 -13.86
N THR A 387 23.16 23.77 -14.18
CA THR A 387 24.43 23.89 -13.49
C THR A 387 24.28 24.22 -11.99
N SER A 388 23.30 25.10 -11.67
CA SER A 388 22.98 25.49 -10.28
C SER A 388 22.42 24.36 -9.40
N LYS A 389 21.90 23.28 -10.00
CA LYS A 389 21.38 22.11 -9.28
C LYS A 389 22.25 20.89 -9.45
N SER A 390 23.20 20.93 -10.36
CA SER A 390 24.20 19.89 -10.56
C SER A 390 25.36 20.07 -9.61
N ALA A 391 26.00 18.97 -9.22
CA ALA A 391 27.13 19.01 -8.31
C ALA A 391 28.13 17.89 -8.62
N CYS A 392 29.39 18.05 -8.20
CA CYS A 392 30.41 17.04 -8.36
C CYS A 392 31.04 16.67 -7.01
N PHE A 393 31.79 15.58 -7.00
CA PHE A 393 32.62 15.17 -5.87
C PHE A 393 33.84 14.36 -6.32
N GLY A 394 34.92 14.53 -5.61
CA GLY A 394 36.14 13.77 -5.83
C GLY A 394 36.58 13.02 -4.57
N ILE A 395 37.06 11.81 -4.75
CA ILE A 395 37.69 10.99 -3.71
C ILE A 395 39.06 10.61 -4.22
N THR A 396 40.10 10.90 -3.41
CA THR A 396 41.47 10.45 -3.70
C THR A 396 41.87 9.36 -2.73
N SER A 397 42.48 8.31 -3.27
CA SER A 397 43.06 7.22 -2.51
C SER A 397 44.51 7.55 -2.16
N GLY A 398 44.85 7.46 -0.87
CA GLY A 398 46.21 7.54 -0.39
C GLY A 398 46.69 6.18 0.16
N LYS A 399 48.00 6.06 0.49
CA LYS A 399 48.56 4.76 0.95
C LYS A 399 47.91 4.19 2.21
N LYS A 400 47.35 5.03 3.09
CA LYS A 400 46.63 4.60 4.31
C LYS A 400 45.33 5.34 4.59
N ILE A 401 45.08 6.49 3.98
CA ILE A 401 43.96 7.38 4.27
C ILE A 401 43.42 7.89 2.92
N TRP A 402 42.11 7.88 2.76
CA TRP A 402 41.42 8.53 1.65
C TRP A 402 41.10 9.98 2.03
N ALA A 403 40.96 10.85 1.03
CA ALA A 403 40.53 12.23 1.22
C ALA A 403 39.53 12.65 0.15
N THR A 404 38.73 13.66 0.43
CA THR A 404 37.95 14.34 -0.60
C THR A 404 38.86 15.27 -1.40
N LYS A 405 38.67 15.28 -2.71
CA LYS A 405 39.35 16.18 -3.64
C LYS A 405 38.35 17.17 -4.20
N GLU A 406 38.65 18.45 -4.12
CA GLU A 406 37.87 19.45 -4.86
C GLU A 406 38.19 19.31 -6.36
N LEU A 407 37.13 19.14 -7.16
CA LEU A 407 37.24 19.01 -8.61
C LEU A 407 37.01 20.38 -9.26
N ASN A 408 37.85 20.73 -10.24
CA ASN A 408 37.67 21.94 -11.00
C ASN A 408 37.03 21.63 -12.37
N VAL A 409 35.82 21.13 -12.33
CA VAL A 409 35.07 20.78 -13.52
C VAL A 409 33.94 21.77 -13.78
N SER A 410 33.64 22.00 -15.07
CA SER A 410 32.65 22.98 -15.50
C SER A 410 31.76 22.43 -16.61
N ILE A 411 30.60 23.05 -16.77
CA ILE A 411 29.65 22.82 -17.88
C ILE A 411 29.36 24.19 -18.50
N GLN A 412 29.63 24.34 -19.81
CA GLN A 412 29.42 25.59 -20.53
C GLN A 412 30.10 26.81 -19.85
N GLY A 413 31.26 26.59 -19.24
CA GLY A 413 32.01 27.63 -18.54
C GLY A 413 31.62 27.86 -17.08
N GLU A 414 30.52 27.31 -16.61
CA GLU A 414 30.10 27.42 -15.22
C GLU A 414 30.65 26.25 -14.37
N LYS A 415 31.37 26.59 -13.28
CA LYS A 415 31.96 25.62 -12.36
C LYS A 415 30.85 24.89 -11.55
N LEU A 416 30.95 23.57 -11.44
CA LEU A 416 30.03 22.80 -10.62
C LEU A 416 30.35 22.92 -9.13
N LYS A 417 29.29 22.89 -8.29
CA LYS A 417 29.43 22.81 -6.83
C LYS A 417 30.09 21.50 -6.44
N ASN A 418 31.05 21.52 -5.52
CA ASN A 418 31.61 20.31 -4.91
C ASN A 418 30.87 19.91 -3.63
N TYR A 419 30.56 18.61 -3.46
CA TYR A 419 30.10 18.07 -2.19
C TYR A 419 31.29 17.84 -1.25
N SER A 420 31.16 18.29 0.00
CA SER A 420 32.14 18.00 1.07
C SER A 420 31.96 16.59 1.63
N ALA A 421 32.94 16.12 2.45
CA ALA A 421 32.97 14.74 2.96
C ALA A 421 31.68 14.26 3.64
N ASP A 422 31.14 15.11 4.52
CA ASP A 422 29.94 14.80 5.33
C ASP A 422 28.68 15.47 4.81
N GLU A 423 28.80 16.23 3.70
CA GLU A 423 27.62 16.83 3.06
C GLU A 423 26.71 15.75 2.51
N ARG A 424 25.41 15.89 2.80
CA ARG A 424 24.39 14.93 2.37
C ARG A 424 23.85 15.31 1.02
N PHE A 425 23.80 14.33 0.12
CA PHE A 425 23.11 14.46 -1.15
C PHE A 425 22.14 13.28 -1.37
N ASP A 426 21.08 13.53 -2.10
CA ASP A 426 20.07 12.51 -2.37
C ASP A 426 20.18 12.02 -3.83
N TYR A 427 20.14 10.70 -4.01
CA TYR A 427 20.00 10.06 -5.32
C TYR A 427 18.92 8.96 -5.26
N LEU A 428 17.94 9.05 -6.15
CA LEU A 428 16.79 8.11 -6.23
C LEU A 428 16.10 7.86 -4.87
N GLY A 429 16.03 8.92 -4.07
CA GLY A 429 15.40 8.87 -2.78
C GLY A 429 16.22 8.21 -1.68
N ALA A 430 17.48 7.85 -1.91
CA ALA A 430 18.44 7.42 -0.91
C ALA A 430 19.41 8.57 -0.61
N THR A 431 19.88 8.69 0.63
CA THR A 431 20.79 9.76 1.08
C THR A 431 22.20 9.21 1.21
N PHE A 432 23.17 9.93 0.64
CA PHE A 432 24.57 9.58 0.62
C PHE A 432 25.43 10.64 1.32
N THR A 433 26.60 10.21 1.79
CA THR A 433 27.75 11.04 2.15
C THR A 433 29.01 10.40 1.59
N LEU A 434 30.07 11.14 1.35
CA LEU A 434 31.33 10.55 0.88
C LEU A 434 32.00 9.72 1.99
N THR A 435 31.82 10.14 3.26
CA THR A 435 32.35 9.42 4.42
C THR A 435 31.72 8.04 4.63
N GLU A 436 30.39 7.91 4.56
CA GLU A 436 29.68 6.66 4.89
C GLU A 436 29.24 5.88 3.64
N GLY A 437 29.16 6.55 2.48
CA GLY A 437 28.37 6.06 1.36
C GLY A 437 26.88 6.24 1.66
N LEU A 438 26.08 5.19 1.52
CA LEU A 438 24.65 5.23 1.85
C LEU A 438 24.44 5.43 3.36
N SER A 439 23.71 6.50 3.72
CA SER A 439 23.41 6.82 5.12
C SER A 439 21.96 6.53 5.50
N ASN A 440 21.76 5.63 6.49
CA ASN A 440 20.45 5.26 7.02
C ASN A 440 20.10 5.92 8.36
N LYS A 441 21.02 6.65 8.99
CA LYS A 441 20.87 7.19 10.37
C LYS A 441 19.61 8.08 10.51
N ALA A 442 19.41 9.02 9.59
CA ALA A 442 18.26 9.91 9.62
C ALA A 442 16.92 9.16 9.45
N GLN A 443 16.92 8.07 8.67
CA GLN A 443 15.69 7.30 8.41
C GLN A 443 15.18 6.57 9.64
N LEU A 444 16.06 6.10 10.49
CA LEU A 444 15.72 5.35 11.69
C LEU A 444 14.95 6.23 12.69
N ASN A 445 15.43 7.45 12.92
CA ASN A 445 14.75 8.45 13.77
C ASN A 445 13.38 8.85 13.21
N ASN A 446 13.30 9.01 11.89
CA ASN A 446 12.07 9.39 11.20
C ASN A 446 10.95 8.34 11.32
N ILE A 447 11.27 7.05 11.50
CA ILE A 447 10.24 5.99 11.71
C ILE A 447 9.50 6.21 13.02
N SER A 448 10.24 6.40 14.11
CA SER A 448 9.66 6.66 15.45
C SER A 448 8.85 7.96 15.46
N GLU A 449 9.36 9.00 14.82
CA GLU A 449 8.66 10.27 14.70
C GLU A 449 7.37 10.14 13.87
N ALA A 450 7.42 9.43 12.74
CA ALA A 450 6.23 9.15 11.94
C ALA A 450 5.18 8.35 12.71
N ALA A 451 5.59 7.40 13.57
CA ALA A 451 4.67 6.70 14.47
C ALA A 451 4.01 7.66 15.48
N LYS A 452 4.78 8.57 16.09
CA LYS A 452 4.26 9.62 17.00
C LYS A 452 3.29 10.56 16.25
N LYS A 453 3.61 10.97 15.03
CA LYS A 453 2.72 11.78 14.17
C LYS A 453 1.42 11.04 13.84
N CYS A 454 1.48 9.75 13.48
CA CYS A 454 0.28 8.91 13.25
C CYS A 454 -0.63 8.85 14.48
N ARG A 455 -0.06 8.78 15.69
CA ARG A 455 -0.83 8.77 16.94
C ARG A 455 -1.65 10.06 17.14
N LYS A 456 -1.11 11.20 16.72
CA LYS A 456 -1.78 12.51 16.85
C LYS A 456 -2.90 12.74 15.83
N LEU A 457 -2.99 11.95 14.76
CA LEU A 457 -4.02 12.12 13.72
C LEU A 457 -5.45 11.97 14.26
N SER A 458 -6.38 12.71 13.67
CA SER A 458 -7.82 12.61 13.92
C SER A 458 -8.43 11.39 13.24
N LEU A 459 -7.91 10.19 13.56
CA LEU A 459 -8.35 8.89 13.07
C LEU A 459 -8.78 7.98 14.21
N LYS A 460 -9.62 6.99 13.89
CA LYS A 460 -9.98 5.91 14.83
C LYS A 460 -8.74 5.03 15.12
N PRO A 461 -8.62 4.40 16.32
CA PRO A 461 -7.47 3.59 16.69
C PRO A 461 -7.05 2.54 15.66
N ALA A 462 -7.99 1.75 15.15
CA ALA A 462 -7.72 0.78 14.09
C ALA A 462 -7.25 1.41 12.76
N GLN A 463 -7.71 2.63 12.45
CA GLN A 463 -7.28 3.35 11.26
C GLN A 463 -5.85 3.87 11.40
N LYS A 464 -5.48 4.41 12.59
CA LYS A 464 -4.11 4.87 12.88
C LYS A 464 -3.09 3.77 12.66
N THR A 465 -3.32 2.61 13.28
CA THR A 465 -2.42 1.45 13.13
C THR A 465 -2.39 0.94 11.70
N THR A 466 -3.53 0.88 11.00
CA THR A 466 -3.58 0.47 9.58
C THR A 466 -2.82 1.44 8.69
N LEU A 467 -3.01 2.77 8.87
CA LEU A 467 -2.29 3.80 8.12
C LEU A 467 -0.78 3.66 8.33
N PHE A 468 -0.35 3.58 9.59
CA PHE A 468 1.07 3.44 9.90
C PHE A 468 1.68 2.20 9.26
N MET A 469 1.04 1.04 9.43
CA MET A 469 1.58 -0.24 8.99
C MET A 469 1.57 -0.47 7.47
N GLN A 470 0.54 0.01 6.79
CA GLN A 470 0.34 -0.28 5.36
C GLN A 470 0.82 0.84 4.45
N TYR A 471 0.92 2.06 4.93
CA TYR A 471 1.21 3.23 4.10
C TYR A 471 2.40 4.06 4.57
N VAL A 472 2.65 4.17 5.87
CA VAL A 472 3.76 4.97 6.41
C VAL A 472 5.03 4.12 6.50
N LEU A 473 5.00 3.02 7.25
CA LEU A 473 6.18 2.18 7.47
C LEU A 473 6.83 1.64 6.17
N PRO A 474 6.07 1.23 5.13
CA PRO A 474 6.68 0.80 3.87
C PRO A 474 7.50 1.86 3.15
N ARG A 475 7.24 3.16 3.39
CA ARG A 475 8.03 4.26 2.78
C ARG A 475 9.48 4.28 3.25
N PHE A 476 9.75 3.79 4.44
CA PHE A 476 11.11 3.66 4.99
C PHE A 476 11.79 2.36 4.58
N SER A 477 10.99 1.35 4.20
CA SER A 477 11.52 0.00 3.96
C SER A 477 12.48 -0.09 2.77
N TYR A 478 12.29 0.74 1.74
CA TYR A 478 13.17 0.80 0.58
C TYR A 478 14.60 1.18 0.99
N LYS A 479 14.75 2.33 1.62
CA LYS A 479 16.07 2.83 2.04
C LYS A 479 16.79 1.86 3.00
N LEU A 480 16.06 1.29 3.95
CA LEU A 480 16.59 0.32 4.90
C LEU A 480 16.93 -1.05 4.26
N SER A 481 16.40 -1.36 3.09
CA SER A 481 16.69 -2.63 2.41
C SER A 481 17.92 -2.57 1.53
N ILE A 482 18.41 -1.36 1.18
CA ILE A 482 19.64 -1.20 0.39
C ILE A 482 20.84 -1.56 1.25
N ASP A 483 20.99 -0.97 2.42
CA ASP A 483 21.98 -1.37 3.44
C ASP A 483 21.25 -1.64 4.78
N PRO A 484 20.90 -2.91 5.07
CA PRO A 484 20.17 -3.22 6.28
C PRO A 484 20.95 -2.89 7.55
N PRO A 485 20.40 -2.07 8.47
CA PRO A 485 21.02 -1.79 9.77
C PRO A 485 21.22 -3.06 10.61
N SER A 486 21.98 -2.94 11.69
CA SER A 486 22.22 -4.05 12.62
C SER A 486 20.89 -4.56 13.22
N LYS A 487 20.86 -5.83 13.61
CA LYS A 487 19.71 -6.42 14.29
C LYS A 487 19.34 -5.64 15.57
N THR A 488 20.33 -5.24 16.36
CA THR A 488 20.13 -4.50 17.60
C THR A 488 19.48 -3.14 17.35
N THR A 489 19.93 -2.41 16.34
CA THR A 489 19.35 -1.14 15.93
C THR A 489 17.91 -1.30 15.48
N LEU A 490 17.62 -2.29 14.64
CA LEU A 490 16.25 -2.56 14.17
C LEU A 490 15.32 -3.01 15.30
N ASP A 491 15.80 -3.81 16.25
CA ASP A 491 15.02 -4.24 17.40
C ASP A 491 14.74 -3.06 18.37
N ALA A 492 15.69 -2.12 18.55
CA ALA A 492 15.47 -0.90 19.35
C ALA A 492 14.34 -0.04 18.79
N ILE A 493 14.38 0.23 17.48
CA ILE A 493 13.33 1.01 16.81
C ILE A 493 11.99 0.27 16.82
N ASP A 494 12.01 -1.05 16.64
CA ASP A 494 10.79 -1.86 16.72
C ASP A 494 10.14 -1.77 18.11
N ASN A 495 10.93 -1.62 19.18
CA ASN A 495 10.43 -1.37 20.53
C ASN A 495 9.68 -0.03 20.64
N GLU A 496 10.23 1.04 20.07
CA GLU A 496 9.57 2.35 20.05
C GLU A 496 8.28 2.29 19.21
N VAL A 497 8.33 1.68 18.02
CA VAL A 497 7.16 1.49 17.16
C VAL A 497 6.05 0.72 17.88
N ARG A 498 6.39 -0.35 18.62
CA ARG A 498 5.43 -1.11 19.42
C ARG A 498 4.79 -0.27 20.51
N SER A 499 5.61 0.50 21.21
CA SER A 499 5.13 1.42 22.24
C SER A 499 4.11 2.41 21.67
N GLU A 500 4.44 3.04 20.54
CA GLU A 500 3.52 3.98 19.89
C GLU A 500 2.26 3.29 19.33
N CYS A 501 2.36 2.07 18.81
CA CYS A 501 1.20 1.29 18.38
C CYS A 501 0.26 0.95 19.57
N LYS A 502 0.82 0.55 20.72
CA LYS A 502 0.03 0.32 21.94
C LYS A 502 -0.68 1.62 22.40
N LYS A 503 0.01 2.77 22.36
CA LYS A 503 -0.60 4.08 22.67
C LYS A 503 -1.71 4.46 21.67
N MET A 504 -1.54 4.22 20.35
CA MET A 504 -2.58 4.43 19.33
C MET A 504 -3.84 3.62 19.62
N LEU A 505 -3.68 2.44 20.21
CA LEU A 505 -4.74 1.48 20.53
C LEU A 505 -5.24 1.62 21.97
N HIS A 506 -4.71 2.56 22.75
CA HIS A 506 -5.02 2.74 24.19
C HIS A 506 -4.85 1.44 25.00
N LEU A 507 -3.81 0.68 24.67
CA LEU A 507 -3.48 -0.57 25.36
C LEU A 507 -2.46 -0.32 26.47
N PRO A 508 -2.51 -1.05 27.58
CA PRO A 508 -1.47 -1.05 28.60
C PRO A 508 -0.09 -1.39 28.01
N HIS A 509 0.97 -0.81 28.55
CA HIS A 509 2.34 -1.13 28.15
C HIS A 509 2.66 -2.62 28.28
N SER A 510 2.12 -3.27 29.33
CA SER A 510 2.25 -4.70 29.63
C SER A 510 1.52 -5.62 28.63
N THR A 511 0.72 -5.06 27.71
CA THR A 511 0.05 -5.87 26.67
C THR A 511 1.08 -6.60 25.82
N THR A 512 0.85 -7.87 25.60
CA THR A 512 1.74 -8.73 24.79
C THR A 512 2.00 -8.15 23.38
N ASP A 513 3.25 -8.17 22.96
CA ASP A 513 3.63 -7.70 21.63
C ASP A 513 3.12 -8.60 20.51
N GLN A 514 2.87 -9.87 20.84
CA GLN A 514 2.39 -10.87 19.88
C GLN A 514 1.01 -10.51 19.31
N LEU A 515 0.16 -9.80 20.07
CA LEU A 515 -1.07 -9.22 19.56
C LEU A 515 -0.83 -8.37 18.28
N LEU A 516 0.25 -7.58 18.26
CA LEU A 516 0.56 -6.74 17.12
C LEU A 516 0.97 -7.58 15.89
N TYR A 517 1.70 -8.67 16.09
CA TYR A 517 2.40 -9.40 15.01
C TYR A 517 1.67 -10.65 14.51
N ALA A 518 0.87 -11.33 15.33
CA ALA A 518 0.06 -12.48 14.90
C ALA A 518 -0.94 -12.09 13.81
N ARG A 519 -1.33 -13.05 12.94
CA ARG A 519 -2.26 -12.78 11.84
C ARG A 519 -3.63 -12.34 12.36
N LYS A 520 -4.32 -11.49 11.58
CA LYS A 520 -5.72 -11.13 11.88
C LYS A 520 -6.64 -12.34 11.97
N ARG A 521 -6.41 -13.38 11.17
CA ARG A 521 -7.16 -14.64 11.21
C ARG A 521 -6.89 -15.46 12.48
N ASP A 522 -5.78 -15.18 13.17
CA ASP A 522 -5.40 -15.84 14.42
C ASP A 522 -5.63 -14.94 15.65
N GLY A 523 -6.37 -13.86 15.49
CA GLY A 523 -6.71 -12.93 16.56
C GLY A 523 -5.75 -11.77 16.80
N GLY A 524 -4.68 -11.61 16.01
CA GLY A 524 -3.74 -10.50 16.08
C GLY A 524 -4.02 -9.37 15.09
N LEU A 525 -3.11 -8.41 14.98
CA LEU A 525 -3.24 -7.25 14.11
C LEU A 525 -2.48 -7.39 12.79
N GLY A 526 -1.60 -8.38 12.68
CA GLY A 526 -0.94 -8.77 11.44
C GLY A 526 0.23 -7.90 11.00
N LEU A 527 0.85 -7.12 11.91
CA LEU A 527 2.12 -6.44 11.65
C LEU A 527 3.22 -7.45 11.27
N LEU A 528 4.32 -6.90 10.80
CA LEU A 528 5.58 -7.61 10.69
C LEU A 528 6.62 -6.84 11.50
N ARG A 529 7.49 -7.54 12.25
CA ARG A 529 8.61 -6.89 12.94
C ARG A 529 9.48 -6.15 11.95
N LEU A 530 9.95 -4.98 12.31
CA LEU A 530 10.74 -4.11 11.43
C LEU A 530 11.94 -4.87 10.84
N ARG A 531 12.68 -5.60 11.67
CA ARG A 531 13.81 -6.42 11.21
C ARG A 531 13.43 -7.46 10.16
N ASN A 532 12.29 -8.14 10.35
CA ASN A 532 11.82 -9.16 9.41
C ASN A 532 11.38 -8.52 8.08
N MET A 533 10.76 -7.34 8.15
CA MET A 533 10.36 -6.57 6.98
C MET A 533 11.57 -6.11 6.17
N VAL A 534 12.56 -5.50 6.81
CA VAL A 534 13.79 -5.03 6.17
C VAL A 534 14.53 -6.20 5.53
N MET A 535 14.71 -7.29 6.27
CA MET A 535 15.41 -8.49 5.81
C MET A 535 14.74 -9.13 4.58
N LEU A 536 13.42 -9.30 4.61
CA LEU A 536 12.69 -9.87 3.46
C LEU A 536 12.70 -8.95 2.23
N ASN A 537 12.66 -7.62 2.42
CA ASN A 537 12.78 -6.67 1.32
C ASN A 537 14.19 -6.66 0.73
N ALA A 538 15.24 -6.75 1.56
CA ALA A 538 16.62 -6.85 1.10
C ALA A 538 16.86 -8.16 0.30
N ILE A 539 16.36 -9.31 0.79
CA ILE A 539 16.44 -10.59 0.08
C ILE A 539 15.72 -10.51 -1.27
N ARG A 540 14.53 -9.89 -1.30
CA ARG A 540 13.78 -9.69 -2.54
C ARG A 540 14.55 -8.82 -3.54
N ALA A 541 15.14 -7.72 -3.07
CA ALA A 541 15.92 -6.81 -3.90
C ALA A 541 17.15 -7.51 -4.48
N LEU A 542 17.92 -8.23 -3.65
CA LEU A 542 19.06 -9.03 -4.09
C LEU A 542 18.65 -10.13 -5.10
N SER A 543 17.49 -10.76 -4.89
CA SER A 543 16.98 -11.79 -5.83
C SER A 543 16.72 -11.19 -7.22
N THR A 544 16.19 -9.95 -7.26
CA THR A 544 15.96 -9.24 -8.53
C THR A 544 17.28 -8.91 -9.24
N THR A 545 18.33 -8.49 -8.51
CA THR A 545 19.63 -8.19 -9.11
C THR A 545 20.36 -9.47 -9.60
N LYS A 546 20.21 -10.60 -8.90
CA LYS A 546 20.78 -11.88 -9.32
C LYS A 546 20.15 -12.45 -10.60
N THR A 547 18.91 -12.07 -10.90
CA THR A 547 18.19 -12.47 -12.12
C THR A 547 18.23 -11.40 -13.22
N ASP A 548 18.96 -10.30 -13.01
CA ASP A 548 19.10 -9.26 -14.02
C ASP A 548 19.78 -9.82 -15.29
N SER A 549 19.32 -9.40 -16.46
CA SER A 549 19.89 -9.82 -17.75
C SER A 549 21.30 -9.27 -17.94
N ASP A 550 21.67 -8.15 -17.29
CA ASP A 550 22.98 -7.55 -17.35
C ASP A 550 24.02 -8.31 -16.51
N SER A 551 25.03 -8.89 -17.18
CA SER A 551 26.13 -9.60 -16.53
C SER A 551 26.94 -8.70 -15.58
N PHE A 552 27.07 -7.40 -15.91
CA PHE A 552 27.73 -6.40 -15.08
C PHE A 552 27.03 -6.24 -13.71
N ILE A 553 25.71 -6.16 -13.70
CA ILE A 553 24.94 -6.05 -12.45
C ILE A 553 25.13 -7.30 -11.59
N ARG A 554 25.10 -8.48 -12.21
CA ARG A 554 25.36 -9.75 -11.50
C ARG A 554 26.76 -9.81 -10.91
N ALA A 555 27.77 -9.29 -11.63
CA ALA A 555 29.16 -9.28 -11.18
C ALA A 555 29.36 -8.32 -9.99
N ILE A 556 28.84 -7.09 -10.06
CA ILE A 556 28.87 -6.13 -8.94
C ILE A 556 28.18 -6.71 -7.71
N THR A 557 27.00 -7.30 -7.89
CA THR A 557 26.23 -7.89 -6.79
C THR A 557 27.01 -8.98 -6.04
N LYS A 558 27.86 -9.74 -6.74
CA LYS A 558 28.75 -10.74 -6.12
C LYS A 558 29.94 -10.10 -5.38
N LYS A 559 30.50 -8.98 -5.88
CA LYS A 559 31.63 -8.30 -5.27
C LYS A 559 31.22 -7.56 -4.00
N CYS A 560 30.10 -6.89 -4.01
CA CYS A 560 29.63 -6.05 -2.90
C CYS A 560 29.53 -6.85 -1.60
N GLY A 561 30.18 -6.37 -0.53
CA GLY A 561 30.08 -6.94 0.82
C GLY A 561 28.64 -7.02 1.37
N PHE A 562 27.80 -6.12 0.91
CA PHE A 562 26.39 -6.05 1.11
C PHE A 562 25.63 -7.29 0.56
N GLY A 563 25.93 -7.75 -0.64
CA GLY A 563 25.36 -8.98 -1.20
C GLY A 563 25.62 -10.19 -0.30
N LYS A 564 26.85 -10.35 0.19
CA LYS A 564 27.25 -11.42 1.13
C LYS A 564 26.46 -11.38 2.45
N LYS A 565 26.23 -10.18 2.99
CA LYS A 565 25.42 -9.96 4.21
C LYS A 565 23.98 -10.44 4.01
N ILE A 566 23.35 -10.11 2.88
CA ILE A 566 21.97 -10.54 2.58
C ILE A 566 21.91 -12.04 2.26
N GLU A 567 22.90 -12.60 1.58
CA GLU A 567 23.00 -14.05 1.35
C GLU A 567 23.06 -14.84 2.67
N ALA A 568 23.84 -14.36 3.63
CA ALA A 568 23.88 -14.93 4.98
C ALA A 568 22.52 -14.84 5.70
N MET A 569 21.78 -13.73 5.50
CA MET A 569 20.42 -13.60 6.01
C MET A 569 19.46 -14.59 5.35
N ALA A 570 19.52 -14.76 4.04
CA ALA A 570 18.68 -15.69 3.30
C ALA A 570 18.94 -17.15 3.75
N LYS A 571 20.23 -17.53 3.90
CA LYS A 571 20.63 -18.84 4.44
C LYS A 571 20.05 -19.10 5.83
N LYS A 572 20.08 -18.12 6.74
CA LYS A 572 19.48 -18.24 8.09
C LYS A 572 17.96 -18.45 8.06
N LEU A 573 17.29 -18.03 6.99
CA LEU A 573 15.85 -18.18 6.79
C LEU A 573 15.47 -19.39 5.93
N ASN A 574 16.45 -20.19 5.52
CA ASN A 574 16.29 -21.30 4.57
C ASN A 574 15.61 -20.85 3.26
N ILE A 575 16.01 -19.67 2.76
CA ILE A 575 15.54 -19.13 1.48
C ILE A 575 16.62 -19.35 0.42
N ALA A 576 16.28 -20.10 -0.62
CA ALA A 576 17.12 -20.23 -1.80
C ALA A 576 17.12 -18.92 -2.59
N LEU A 577 18.27 -18.52 -3.14
CA LEU A 577 18.42 -17.34 -3.98
C LEU A 577 18.67 -17.75 -5.45
N PRO A 578 17.99 -17.13 -6.41
CA PRO A 578 17.04 -16.03 -6.27
C PRO A 578 15.67 -16.46 -5.70
N ALA A 579 15.16 -15.73 -4.72
CA ALA A 579 13.92 -16.04 -4.04
C ALA A 579 12.69 -15.59 -4.86
N SER A 580 11.71 -16.46 -5.01
CA SER A 580 10.44 -16.11 -5.64
C SER A 580 9.55 -15.29 -4.67
N LYS A 581 8.55 -14.61 -5.23
CA LYS A 581 7.51 -13.93 -4.42
C LYS A 581 6.78 -14.91 -3.50
N LYS A 582 6.63 -16.17 -3.91
CA LYS A 582 5.99 -17.23 -3.14
C LYS A 582 6.82 -17.58 -1.90
N ASP A 583 8.14 -17.74 -2.06
CA ASP A 583 9.06 -18.05 -0.95
C ASP A 583 9.06 -16.93 0.09
N ILE A 584 9.18 -15.67 -0.34
CA ILE A 584 9.12 -14.50 0.56
C ILE A 584 7.79 -14.45 1.32
N ASN A 585 6.66 -14.72 0.66
CA ASN A 585 5.36 -14.73 1.31
C ASN A 585 5.20 -15.90 2.29
N MET A 586 5.79 -17.06 1.99
CA MET A 586 5.79 -18.23 2.88
C MET A 586 6.56 -17.92 4.16
N VAL A 587 7.77 -17.35 4.07
CA VAL A 587 8.58 -16.98 5.25
C VAL A 587 7.88 -15.88 6.05
N LYS A 588 7.27 -14.89 5.38
CA LYS A 588 6.44 -13.86 6.04
C LYS A 588 5.26 -14.47 6.81
N LEU A 589 4.64 -15.50 6.26
CA LEU A 589 3.57 -16.24 6.93
C LEU A 589 4.10 -16.99 8.15
N ASN A 590 5.24 -17.67 8.01
CA ASN A 590 5.87 -18.43 9.09
C ASN A 590 6.24 -17.53 10.27
N PHE A 591 6.78 -16.33 10.05
CA PHE A 591 7.02 -15.35 11.11
C PHE A 591 5.76 -15.05 11.92
N LYS A 592 4.62 -14.84 11.24
CA LYS A 592 3.35 -14.54 11.90
C LYS A 592 2.76 -15.74 12.65
N ILE A 593 2.98 -16.95 12.16
CA ILE A 593 2.60 -18.20 12.84
C ILE A 593 3.45 -18.38 14.11
N GLN A 594 4.76 -18.13 14.04
CA GLN A 594 5.64 -18.17 15.21
C GLN A 594 5.22 -17.15 16.28
N GLU A 595 4.78 -15.95 15.88
CA GLU A 595 4.27 -14.97 16.85
C GLU A 595 2.98 -15.46 17.52
N HIS A 596 2.09 -16.15 16.80
CA HIS A 596 0.91 -16.77 17.42
C HIS A 596 1.30 -17.88 18.40
N GLN A 597 2.28 -18.72 18.07
CA GLN A 597 2.77 -19.76 18.97
C GLN A 597 3.38 -19.17 20.25
N ARG A 598 4.20 -18.11 20.11
CA ARG A 598 4.73 -17.36 21.27
C ARG A 598 3.63 -16.72 22.12
N TRP A 599 2.54 -16.29 21.49
CA TRP A 599 1.39 -15.76 22.22
C TRP A 599 0.70 -16.87 23.03
N LYS A 600 0.42 -17.99 22.39
CA LYS A 600 -0.19 -19.17 23.02
C LYS A 600 0.59 -19.66 24.24
N SER A 601 1.92 -19.64 24.18
CA SER A 601 2.77 -20.13 25.29
C SER A 601 2.76 -19.20 26.53
N GLN A 602 2.17 -18.01 26.46
CA GLN A 602 2.09 -17.12 27.62
C GLN A 602 1.02 -17.57 28.62
N ILE A 603 1.42 -17.76 29.87
CA ILE A 603 0.56 -18.30 30.94
C ILE A 603 -0.74 -17.49 31.12
N SER A 604 -0.66 -16.16 31.06
CA SER A 604 -1.81 -15.28 31.30
C SER A 604 -2.45 -14.74 30.01
N GLN A 605 -1.69 -14.00 29.22
CA GLN A 605 -2.22 -13.35 28.03
C GLN A 605 -2.43 -14.30 26.84
N GLY A 606 -1.88 -15.52 26.93
CA GLY A 606 -2.08 -16.60 25.96
C GLY A 606 -3.32 -17.48 26.23
N LYS A 607 -4.01 -17.29 27.37
CA LYS A 607 -5.18 -18.11 27.72
C LYS A 607 -6.26 -18.06 26.63
N GLY A 608 -6.61 -19.22 26.08
CA GLY A 608 -7.67 -19.41 25.10
C GLY A 608 -7.36 -18.83 23.69
N ILE A 609 -6.13 -18.41 23.39
CA ILE A 609 -5.78 -17.82 22.08
C ILE A 609 -5.89 -18.84 20.94
N GLU A 610 -5.67 -20.11 21.20
CA GLU A 610 -5.78 -21.19 20.20
C GLU A 610 -7.19 -21.28 19.60
N THR A 611 -8.25 -20.97 20.37
CA THR A 611 -9.63 -21.00 19.90
C THR A 611 -9.94 -19.98 18.78
N PHE A 612 -9.09 -18.96 18.64
CA PHE A 612 -9.20 -17.91 17.61
C PHE A 612 -8.34 -18.17 16.36
N LYS A 613 -7.50 -19.20 16.39
CA LYS A 613 -6.60 -19.53 15.31
C LYS A 613 -7.38 -19.94 14.05
N ASN A 614 -7.01 -19.32 12.93
CA ASN A 614 -7.61 -19.56 11.62
C ASN A 614 -9.14 -19.50 11.60
N ASN A 615 -9.74 -18.67 12.46
CA ASN A 615 -11.20 -18.54 12.61
C ASN A 615 -11.68 -17.14 12.14
N PRO A 616 -12.13 -17.01 10.86
CA PRO A 616 -12.57 -15.72 10.31
C PRO A 616 -13.85 -15.17 10.95
N LEU A 617 -14.74 -16.03 11.48
CA LEU A 617 -15.96 -15.59 12.15
C LEU A 617 -15.62 -14.95 13.50
N ALA A 618 -14.84 -15.64 14.33
CA ALA A 618 -14.40 -15.15 15.63
C ALA A 618 -13.54 -13.87 15.54
N ASN A 619 -12.84 -13.67 14.42
CA ASN A 619 -11.96 -12.55 14.18
C ASN A 619 -12.54 -11.53 13.18
N HIS A 620 -13.84 -11.61 12.88
CA HIS A 620 -14.49 -10.70 11.91
C HIS A 620 -14.30 -9.23 12.26
N TRP A 621 -14.38 -8.88 13.52
CA TRP A 621 -14.21 -7.51 14.01
C TRP A 621 -12.77 -6.96 13.82
N LEU A 622 -11.74 -7.83 13.75
CA LEU A 622 -10.36 -7.45 13.41
C LEU A 622 -10.19 -7.24 11.91
N LEU A 623 -10.88 -8.03 11.10
CA LEU A 623 -10.87 -7.92 9.64
C LEU A 623 -11.66 -6.69 9.19
N TYR A 624 -12.80 -6.42 9.86
CA TYR A 624 -13.74 -5.34 9.58
C TYR A 624 -13.98 -4.48 10.83
N PRO A 625 -13.01 -3.62 11.23
CA PRO A 625 -13.08 -2.85 12.50
C PRO A 625 -14.30 -1.94 12.64
N ARG A 626 -15.02 -1.66 11.55
CA ARG A 626 -16.25 -0.85 11.57
C ARG A 626 -17.45 -1.55 12.23
N THR A 627 -17.36 -2.85 12.48
CA THR A 627 -18.42 -3.63 13.14
C THR A 627 -18.53 -3.33 14.63
N LEU A 628 -17.48 -2.75 15.23
CA LEU A 628 -17.45 -2.29 16.61
C LEU A 628 -17.26 -0.77 16.69
N THR A 629 -17.71 -0.16 17.78
CA THR A 629 -17.31 1.22 18.11
C THR A 629 -15.82 1.26 18.44
N SER A 630 -15.19 2.46 18.45
CA SER A 630 -13.78 2.57 18.79
C SER A 630 -13.49 2.10 20.22
N GLY A 631 -14.39 2.40 21.17
CA GLY A 631 -14.28 1.96 22.56
C GLY A 631 -14.40 0.44 22.68
N ASP A 632 -15.40 -0.16 22.02
CA ASP A 632 -15.60 -1.61 22.03
C ASP A 632 -14.42 -2.35 21.37
N TYR A 633 -13.86 -1.78 20.31
CA TYR A 633 -12.68 -2.32 19.64
C TYR A 633 -11.47 -2.37 20.58
N ILE A 634 -11.22 -1.28 21.33
CA ILE A 634 -10.13 -1.21 22.32
C ILE A 634 -10.37 -2.21 23.43
N ASP A 635 -11.56 -2.23 24.01
CA ASP A 635 -11.89 -3.12 25.13
C ASP A 635 -11.82 -4.58 24.72
N MET A 636 -12.26 -4.90 23.49
CA MET A 636 -12.12 -6.25 22.97
C MET A 636 -10.65 -6.67 22.77
N LEU A 637 -9.75 -5.75 22.35
CA LEU A 637 -8.31 -6.02 22.32
C LEU A 637 -7.76 -6.31 23.73
N LYS A 638 -8.18 -5.53 24.74
CA LYS A 638 -7.82 -5.75 26.14
C LYS A 638 -8.36 -7.09 26.68
N MET A 639 -9.58 -7.45 26.35
CA MET A 639 -10.15 -8.75 26.72
C MET A 639 -9.44 -9.90 26.01
N ARG A 640 -9.11 -9.74 24.72
CA ARG A 640 -8.38 -10.74 23.95
C ARG A 640 -7.00 -11.05 24.53
N THR A 641 -6.33 -10.05 25.11
CA THR A 641 -5.03 -10.17 25.76
C THR A 641 -5.08 -10.34 27.27
N ASN A 642 -6.27 -10.52 27.84
CA ASN A 642 -6.44 -10.60 29.30
C ASN A 642 -5.83 -9.41 30.07
N THR A 643 -5.93 -8.18 29.50
CA THR A 643 -5.46 -6.92 30.08
C THR A 643 -6.61 -5.94 30.38
N PHE A 644 -7.84 -6.42 30.34
CA PHE A 644 -9.04 -5.66 30.65
C PHE A 644 -9.12 -5.42 32.18
N GLY A 645 -9.14 -4.20 32.65
CA GLY A 645 -9.02 -3.66 34.00
C GLY A 645 -9.62 -4.43 35.21
N VAL A 646 -9.63 -5.78 35.18
CA VAL A 646 -9.96 -6.60 36.34
C VAL A 646 -8.79 -6.67 37.31
N ARG A 647 -9.02 -6.94 38.62
CA ARG A 647 -7.98 -6.91 39.67
C ARG A 647 -6.80 -7.82 39.34
N GLU A 648 -7.02 -9.04 38.83
CA GLU A 648 -5.93 -9.91 38.39
C GLU A 648 -5.01 -9.22 37.37
N SER A 649 -5.59 -8.51 36.40
CA SER A 649 -4.82 -7.82 35.33
C SER A 649 -4.11 -6.57 35.86
N LEU A 650 -4.70 -5.85 36.81
CA LEU A 650 -4.10 -4.67 37.46
C LEU A 650 -2.91 -5.05 38.31
N ILE A 651 -3.04 -6.10 39.14
CA ILE A 651 -1.93 -6.62 39.96
C ILE A 651 -0.75 -7.03 39.08
N ARG A 652 -1.04 -7.76 38.01
CA ARG A 652 -0.03 -8.17 37.01
C ARG A 652 0.63 -6.99 36.30
N ALA A 653 -0.06 -5.88 36.15
CA ALA A 653 0.48 -4.65 35.58
C ALA A 653 1.27 -3.80 36.58
N GLY A 654 1.45 -4.27 37.83
CA GLY A 654 2.24 -3.62 38.86
C GLY A 654 1.46 -2.65 39.77
N TYR A 655 0.12 -2.60 39.64
CA TYR A 655 -0.68 -1.81 40.59
C TYR A 655 -0.72 -2.49 41.95
N ARG A 656 -0.22 -1.83 42.97
CA ARG A 656 -0.09 -2.36 44.35
C ARG A 656 -1.45 -2.39 45.11
N HIS A 657 -2.52 -2.86 44.48
CA HIS A 657 -3.78 -3.12 45.20
C HIS A 657 -3.81 -4.58 45.65
N THR A 658 -3.84 -4.77 46.91
CA THR A 658 -3.51 -6.01 47.59
C THR A 658 -4.61 -7.07 47.54
N ASN A 659 -5.83 -6.73 47.19
CA ASN A 659 -6.92 -7.68 47.19
C ASN A 659 -7.26 -8.16 45.80
N ILE A 660 -7.02 -9.44 45.49
CA ILE A 660 -7.36 -10.10 44.23
C ILE A 660 -8.83 -10.54 44.15
N ARG A 661 -9.55 -10.57 45.31
CA ARG A 661 -10.94 -10.99 45.39
C ARG A 661 -11.84 -10.10 44.52
N CYS A 662 -12.93 -10.67 44.00
CA CYS A 662 -13.88 -9.96 43.14
C CYS A 662 -14.52 -8.77 43.88
N ARG A 663 -14.39 -7.56 43.31
CA ARG A 663 -14.93 -6.31 43.90
C ARG A 663 -16.45 -6.28 44.08
N ARG A 664 -17.20 -7.26 43.49
CA ARG A 664 -18.66 -7.31 43.52
C ARG A 664 -19.24 -8.48 44.29
N CYS A 665 -18.64 -9.65 44.24
CA CYS A 665 -19.17 -10.81 44.94
C CYS A 665 -18.27 -11.32 46.07
N ASP A 666 -17.00 -10.90 46.10
CA ASP A 666 -15.94 -11.25 47.07
C ASP A 666 -15.70 -12.76 47.26
N THR A 667 -16.35 -13.64 46.48
CA THR A 667 -16.27 -15.10 46.66
C THR A 667 -15.08 -15.72 45.93
N LYS A 668 -14.70 -15.20 44.79
CA LYS A 668 -13.60 -15.70 43.94
C LYS A 668 -12.63 -14.59 43.54
N ASN A 669 -11.48 -14.98 43.01
CA ASN A 669 -10.53 -14.03 42.41
C ASN A 669 -11.16 -13.33 41.21
N GLU A 670 -10.92 -12.01 41.11
CA GLU A 670 -11.41 -11.19 39.99
C GLU A 670 -10.57 -11.40 38.74
N THR A 671 -10.81 -12.56 38.12
CA THR A 671 -10.28 -12.88 36.79
C THR A 671 -11.29 -12.44 35.70
N LEU A 672 -10.81 -12.28 34.47
CA LEU A 672 -11.72 -11.98 33.35
C LEU A 672 -12.72 -13.13 33.13
N GLY A 673 -12.31 -14.37 33.32
CA GLY A 673 -13.18 -15.55 33.24
C GLY A 673 -14.29 -15.53 34.27
N HIS A 674 -13.97 -15.22 35.54
CA HIS A 674 -14.95 -15.05 36.60
C HIS A 674 -15.98 -13.95 36.26
N VAL A 675 -15.51 -12.76 35.86
CA VAL A 675 -16.40 -11.62 35.54
C VAL A 675 -17.35 -11.95 34.38
N LEU A 676 -16.85 -12.54 33.30
CA LEU A 676 -17.64 -12.81 32.09
C LEU A 676 -18.47 -14.10 32.16
N GLY A 677 -18.13 -15.06 33.04
CA GLY A 677 -18.73 -16.40 33.06
C GLY A 677 -19.41 -16.77 34.37
N GLU A 678 -18.92 -16.32 35.52
CA GLU A 678 -19.32 -16.92 36.81
C GLU A 678 -19.89 -15.93 37.83
N CYS A 679 -19.45 -14.67 37.84
CA CYS A 679 -19.79 -13.71 38.89
C CYS A 679 -21.32 -13.56 39.07
N ILE A 680 -21.81 -13.78 40.33
CA ILE A 680 -23.26 -13.72 40.63
C ILE A 680 -23.85 -12.36 40.25
N SER A 681 -23.16 -11.28 40.51
CA SER A 681 -23.62 -9.91 40.25
C SER A 681 -23.88 -9.63 38.73
N GLY A 682 -23.30 -10.42 37.83
CA GLY A 682 -23.50 -10.35 36.40
C GLY A 682 -24.51 -11.34 35.82
N LYS A 683 -25.24 -12.10 36.66
CA LYS A 683 -26.12 -13.20 36.23
C LYS A 683 -27.18 -12.74 35.22
N ALA A 684 -27.90 -11.68 35.52
CA ALA A 684 -28.96 -11.15 34.64
C ALA A 684 -28.43 -10.75 33.25
N GLN A 685 -27.25 -10.12 33.20
CA GLN A 685 -26.63 -9.72 31.94
C GLN A 685 -26.13 -10.93 31.13
N ARG A 686 -25.66 -11.98 31.80
CA ARG A 686 -25.27 -13.23 31.12
C ARG A 686 -26.48 -13.97 30.56
N ILE A 687 -27.60 -14.00 31.29
CA ILE A 687 -28.88 -14.55 30.78
C ILE A 687 -29.31 -13.75 29.52
N LYS A 688 -29.27 -12.42 29.57
CA LYS A 688 -29.61 -11.59 28.41
C LYS A 688 -28.69 -11.89 27.23
N ARG A 689 -27.38 -12.08 27.45
CA ARG A 689 -26.41 -12.46 26.40
C ARG A 689 -26.76 -13.81 25.79
N HIS A 690 -27.12 -14.79 26.59
CA HIS A 690 -27.55 -16.11 26.18
C HIS A 690 -28.86 -16.03 25.34
N ASN A 691 -29.91 -15.39 25.86
CA ASN A 691 -31.20 -15.26 25.18
C ASN A 691 -31.07 -14.53 23.83
N ASN A 692 -30.19 -13.55 23.70
CA ASN A 692 -29.92 -12.92 22.40
C ASN A 692 -29.38 -13.88 21.34
N VAL A 693 -28.64 -14.92 21.74
CA VAL A 693 -28.16 -15.95 20.80
C VAL A 693 -29.29 -16.89 20.44
N VAL A 694 -30.07 -17.35 21.41
CA VAL A 694 -31.23 -18.21 21.21
C VAL A 694 -32.23 -17.56 20.25
N GLN A 695 -32.60 -16.29 20.48
CA GLN A 695 -33.51 -15.54 19.61
C GLN A 695 -32.98 -15.41 18.18
N GLN A 696 -31.68 -15.16 17.98
CA GLN A 696 -31.12 -15.07 16.63
C GLN A 696 -31.19 -16.42 15.89
N ILE A 697 -31.08 -17.53 16.60
CA ILE A 697 -31.27 -18.87 16.01
C ILE A 697 -32.75 -19.07 15.64
N ALA A 698 -33.67 -18.80 16.54
CA ALA A 698 -35.11 -18.97 16.32
C ALA A 698 -35.60 -18.10 15.15
N GLN A 699 -35.24 -16.80 15.15
CA GLN A 699 -35.70 -15.84 14.13
C GLN A 699 -35.19 -16.10 12.72
N CYS A 700 -34.12 -16.86 12.54
CA CYS A 700 -33.59 -17.14 11.21
C CYS A 700 -34.00 -18.47 10.62
N GLN A 701 -34.85 -19.24 11.33
CA GLN A 701 -35.32 -20.50 10.83
C GLN A 701 -36.28 -20.32 9.66
N PRO A 702 -36.32 -21.27 8.70
CA PRO A 702 -37.35 -21.32 7.66
C PRO A 702 -38.74 -21.38 8.24
N LYS A 703 -39.75 -20.77 7.57
CA LYS A 703 -41.16 -20.81 7.99
C LYS A 703 -41.75 -22.22 7.98
N SER A 704 -41.10 -23.15 7.29
CA SER A 704 -41.50 -24.57 7.25
C SER A 704 -41.05 -25.36 8.46
N PHE A 705 -40.29 -24.78 9.38
CA PHE A 705 -39.81 -25.44 10.60
C PHE A 705 -40.75 -25.10 11.76
N ASP A 706 -41.12 -26.10 12.56
CA ASP A 706 -41.83 -25.89 13.83
C ASP A 706 -40.77 -25.62 14.91
N ILE A 707 -40.96 -24.54 15.68
CA ILE A 707 -40.05 -24.11 16.72
C ILE A 707 -40.77 -24.09 18.06
N TYR A 708 -40.19 -24.78 19.04
CA TYR A 708 -40.68 -24.81 20.39
C TYR A 708 -39.61 -24.19 21.30
N GLU A 709 -39.93 -23.08 21.94
CA GLU A 709 -39.02 -22.37 22.83
C GLU A 709 -39.23 -22.75 24.29
N GLU A 710 -38.17 -23.11 24.99
CA GLU A 710 -38.18 -23.39 26.44
C GLU A 710 -39.24 -24.43 26.91
N GLU A 711 -39.61 -25.41 26.11
CA GLU A 711 -40.49 -26.51 26.52
C GLU A 711 -39.78 -27.50 27.45
N SER A 712 -40.53 -28.03 28.44
CA SER A 712 -40.04 -29.00 29.39
C SER A 712 -40.42 -30.44 28.99
N PHE A 713 -39.43 -31.31 28.99
CA PHE A 713 -39.57 -32.71 28.64
C PHE A 713 -39.19 -33.60 29.82
N ALA A 714 -39.99 -34.57 30.12
CA ALA A 714 -39.67 -35.55 31.16
C ALA A 714 -38.69 -36.59 30.62
N THR A 715 -37.66 -36.87 31.38
CA THR A 715 -36.75 -37.98 31.14
C THR A 715 -37.41 -39.31 31.60
N PRO A 716 -36.91 -40.50 31.21
CA PRO A 716 -37.44 -41.76 31.63
C PRO A 716 -37.46 -41.96 33.16
N ASP A 717 -36.57 -41.29 33.87
CA ASP A 717 -36.46 -41.26 35.33
C ASP A 717 -37.30 -40.14 36.00
N GLY A 718 -38.14 -39.44 35.23
CA GLY A 718 -39.04 -38.41 35.74
C GLY A 718 -38.46 -37.04 35.97
N GLN A 719 -37.17 -36.81 35.63
CA GLN A 719 -36.54 -35.49 35.72
C GLN A 719 -37.03 -34.60 34.56
N LEU A 720 -37.41 -33.35 34.84
CA LEU A 720 -37.79 -32.39 33.83
C LEU A 720 -36.55 -31.69 33.31
N LEU A 721 -36.28 -31.80 32.02
CA LEU A 721 -35.23 -31.06 31.28
C LEU A 721 -35.87 -30.08 30.32
N LYS A 722 -35.27 -28.87 30.27
CA LYS A 722 -35.72 -27.73 29.47
C LYS A 722 -34.62 -27.29 28.52
N PRO A 723 -34.61 -27.74 27.25
CA PRO A 723 -33.70 -27.21 26.23
C PRO A 723 -34.13 -25.80 25.82
N ASP A 724 -33.17 -25.00 25.31
CA ASP A 724 -33.45 -23.62 24.86
C ASP A 724 -34.41 -23.61 23.65
N LEU A 725 -34.17 -24.49 22.66
CA LEU A 725 -35.02 -24.63 21.46
C LEU A 725 -35.17 -26.12 21.11
N LEU A 726 -36.34 -26.47 20.63
CA LEU A 726 -36.59 -27.70 19.88
C LEU A 726 -37.07 -27.30 18.47
N ILE A 727 -36.39 -27.76 17.44
CA ILE A 727 -36.65 -27.38 16.05
C ILE A 727 -36.99 -28.65 15.27
N LYS A 728 -38.22 -28.72 14.72
CA LYS A 728 -38.65 -29.80 13.84
C LYS A 728 -38.56 -29.40 12.37
N ASP A 729 -37.89 -30.23 11.59
CA ASP A 729 -37.67 -30.08 10.14
C ASP A 729 -38.17 -31.38 9.45
N GLY A 730 -39.45 -31.41 9.10
CA GLY A 730 -40.08 -32.60 8.55
C GLY A 730 -39.97 -33.81 9.50
N GLU A 731 -39.26 -34.85 9.07
CA GLU A 731 -39.06 -36.09 9.85
C GLU A 731 -37.86 -36.05 10.82
N LYS A 732 -37.23 -34.88 10.96
CA LYS A 732 -36.09 -34.67 11.87
C LYS A 732 -36.41 -33.64 12.93
N ALA A 733 -35.87 -33.83 14.12
CA ALA A 733 -35.91 -32.81 15.16
C ALA A 733 -34.52 -32.56 15.74
N TYR A 734 -34.28 -31.34 16.14
CA TYR A 734 -33.02 -30.89 16.73
C TYR A 734 -33.29 -30.34 18.13
N ILE A 735 -32.63 -30.93 19.13
CA ILE A 735 -32.58 -30.39 20.49
C ILE A 735 -31.41 -29.42 20.55
N VAL A 736 -31.70 -28.13 20.62
CA VAL A 736 -30.72 -27.06 20.60
C VAL A 736 -30.56 -26.44 21.97
N ASP A 737 -29.33 -26.39 22.47
CA ASP A 737 -29.03 -25.74 23.74
C ASP A 737 -27.79 -24.85 23.57
N VAL A 738 -27.95 -23.58 23.92
CA VAL A 738 -26.93 -22.55 23.78
C VAL A 738 -26.14 -22.42 25.07
N THR A 739 -24.84 -22.26 24.96
CA THR A 739 -23.99 -21.89 26.10
C THR A 739 -22.91 -20.93 25.71
N VAL A 740 -22.61 -19.97 26.61
CA VAL A 740 -21.50 -19.04 26.42
C VAL A 740 -20.49 -19.22 27.54
N ARG A 741 -19.30 -19.74 27.22
CA ARG A 741 -18.22 -20.04 28.17
C ARG A 741 -17.01 -19.12 27.95
N TYR A 742 -16.21 -18.95 28.99
CA TYR A 742 -14.91 -18.30 28.86
C TYR A 742 -13.89 -19.25 28.22
N GLU A 743 -13.14 -18.75 27.22
CA GLU A 743 -12.18 -19.54 26.46
C GLU A 743 -10.91 -19.83 27.30
N GLN A 744 -10.87 -20.97 27.95
CA GLN A 744 -9.74 -21.44 28.76
C GLN A 744 -9.59 -22.95 28.62
N GLY A 745 -8.40 -23.43 28.22
CA GLY A 745 -8.17 -24.86 28.00
C GLY A 745 -9.20 -25.44 27.03
N GLU A 746 -9.76 -26.57 27.40
CA GLU A 746 -10.79 -27.32 26.65
C GLU A 746 -12.22 -26.92 27.02
N SER A 747 -12.43 -25.81 27.73
CA SER A 747 -13.74 -25.43 28.31
C SER A 747 -14.89 -25.37 27.30
N LEU A 748 -14.61 -25.03 26.01
CA LEU A 748 -15.63 -25.04 24.96
C LEU A 748 -15.98 -26.45 24.50
N ALA A 749 -15.01 -27.35 24.44
CA ALA A 749 -15.23 -28.76 24.09
C ALA A 749 -15.94 -29.49 25.22
N GLU A 750 -15.54 -29.25 26.46
CA GLU A 750 -16.19 -29.78 27.65
C GLU A 750 -17.67 -29.36 27.76
N ALA A 751 -17.95 -28.05 27.53
CA ALA A 751 -19.32 -27.54 27.51
C ALA A 751 -20.18 -28.22 26.44
N LYS A 752 -19.61 -28.51 25.26
CA LYS A 752 -20.32 -29.26 24.25
C LYS A 752 -20.68 -30.68 24.71
N GLN A 753 -19.73 -31.40 25.26
CA GLN A 753 -19.94 -32.76 25.75
C GLN A 753 -20.93 -32.81 26.93
N GLU A 754 -20.86 -31.85 27.85
CA GLU A 754 -21.79 -31.67 28.94
C GLU A 754 -23.24 -31.58 28.40
N LYS A 755 -23.50 -30.76 27.41
CA LYS A 755 -24.82 -30.56 26.81
C LYS A 755 -25.29 -31.78 26.03
N ILE A 756 -24.41 -32.46 25.31
CA ILE A 756 -24.78 -33.73 24.63
C ILE A 756 -25.22 -34.76 25.65
N ARG A 757 -24.41 -34.98 26.72
CA ARG A 757 -24.78 -35.95 27.76
C ARG A 757 -26.09 -35.60 28.45
N LYS A 758 -26.30 -34.32 28.78
CA LYS A 758 -27.50 -33.84 29.46
C LYS A 758 -28.76 -34.09 28.66
N TYR A 759 -28.76 -33.83 27.35
CA TYR A 759 -29.98 -33.87 26.53
C TYR A 759 -30.12 -35.14 25.68
N ASN A 760 -29.13 -36.00 25.60
CA ASN A 760 -29.21 -37.23 24.84
C ASN A 760 -30.30 -38.18 25.34
N VAL A 761 -30.59 -38.11 26.64
CA VAL A 761 -31.67 -38.91 27.29
C VAL A 761 -33.07 -38.52 26.83
N LEU A 762 -33.24 -37.34 26.23
CA LEU A 762 -34.52 -36.87 25.71
C LEU A 762 -34.81 -37.33 24.27
N ARG A 763 -33.87 -37.99 23.58
CA ARG A 763 -34.04 -38.29 22.14
C ARG A 763 -35.28 -39.13 21.86
N ASP A 764 -35.52 -40.18 22.62
CA ASP A 764 -36.65 -41.08 22.43
C ASP A 764 -37.96 -40.40 22.83
N THR A 765 -37.99 -39.65 23.91
CA THR A 765 -39.14 -38.85 24.33
C THR A 765 -39.54 -37.85 23.23
N VAL A 766 -38.62 -37.09 22.73
CA VAL A 766 -38.84 -36.09 21.65
C VAL A 766 -39.26 -36.80 20.35
N LYS A 767 -38.64 -37.94 20.03
CA LYS A 767 -38.97 -38.74 18.83
C LYS A 767 -40.43 -39.15 18.84
N ASN A 768 -40.87 -39.67 19.96
CA ASN A 768 -42.26 -40.16 20.15
C ASN A 768 -43.27 -39.01 20.15
N GLN A 769 -42.95 -37.92 20.88
CA GLN A 769 -43.86 -36.79 21.03
C GLN A 769 -44.07 -36.01 19.74
N LEU A 770 -43.00 -35.78 18.98
CA LEU A 770 -43.05 -35.04 17.70
C LEU A 770 -43.31 -35.93 16.48
N LYS A 771 -43.40 -37.27 16.68
CA LYS A 771 -43.57 -38.25 15.61
C LYS A 771 -42.54 -38.05 14.47
N VAL A 772 -41.27 -38.02 14.82
CA VAL A 772 -40.15 -37.83 13.88
C VAL A 772 -39.26 -39.07 13.85
N ASN A 773 -38.58 -39.30 12.71
CA ASN A 773 -37.70 -40.46 12.53
C ASN A 773 -36.33 -40.30 13.19
N ASN A 774 -35.86 -39.09 13.29
CA ASN A 774 -34.49 -38.79 13.80
C ASN A 774 -34.48 -37.56 14.72
N VAL A 775 -33.83 -37.72 15.88
CA VAL A 775 -33.64 -36.65 16.85
C VAL A 775 -32.15 -36.49 17.11
N GLU A 776 -31.62 -35.27 17.02
CA GLU A 776 -30.21 -34.95 17.25
C GLU A 776 -30.04 -33.81 18.26
N VAL A 777 -29.07 -33.96 19.15
CA VAL A 777 -28.70 -32.90 20.09
C VAL A 777 -27.62 -32.02 19.44
N LEU A 778 -27.92 -30.74 19.26
CA LEU A 778 -27.02 -29.73 18.66
C LEU A 778 -26.63 -28.64 19.66
N PRO A 779 -25.60 -28.86 20.47
CA PRO A 779 -25.12 -27.82 21.37
C PRO A 779 -24.48 -26.65 20.60
N ILE A 780 -24.91 -25.43 20.89
CA ILE A 780 -24.37 -24.19 20.33
C ILE A 780 -23.49 -23.55 21.39
N VAL A 781 -22.17 -23.76 21.26
CA VAL A 781 -21.18 -23.27 22.22
C VAL A 781 -20.45 -22.08 21.64
N LEU A 782 -20.57 -20.93 22.31
CA LEU A 782 -19.84 -19.71 21.96
C LEU A 782 -18.86 -19.34 23.08
N GLY A 783 -17.75 -18.71 22.69
CA GLY A 783 -16.83 -18.12 23.65
C GLY A 783 -17.25 -16.71 24.04
N SER A 784 -17.07 -16.35 25.32
CA SER A 784 -17.39 -15.01 25.83
C SER A 784 -16.59 -13.89 25.18
N ARG A 785 -15.40 -14.19 24.60
CA ARG A 785 -14.57 -13.29 23.81
C ARG A 785 -14.79 -13.48 22.30
N GLY A 786 -15.92 -14.10 21.89
CA GLY A 786 -16.33 -14.26 20.52
C GLY A 786 -15.73 -15.47 19.77
N ALA A 787 -15.21 -16.47 20.47
CA ALA A 787 -14.84 -17.73 19.85
C ALA A 787 -16.07 -18.48 19.33
N ILE A 788 -15.97 -19.07 18.17
CA ILE A 788 -16.98 -19.97 17.59
C ILE A 788 -16.27 -21.21 17.05
N PRO A 789 -16.32 -22.35 17.77
CA PRO A 789 -15.73 -23.60 17.31
C PRO A 789 -16.31 -24.05 15.95
N HIS A 790 -15.53 -24.76 15.13
CA HIS A 790 -16.02 -25.33 13.88
C HIS A 790 -17.20 -26.27 14.07
N THR A 791 -17.25 -26.97 15.21
CA THR A 791 -18.41 -27.84 15.55
C THR A 791 -19.69 -27.03 15.74
N THR A 792 -19.61 -25.87 16.39
CA THR A 792 -20.73 -24.92 16.50
C THR A 792 -21.09 -24.32 15.14
N GLU A 793 -20.13 -23.95 14.32
CA GLU A 793 -20.38 -23.44 12.95
C GLU A 793 -21.13 -24.50 12.12
N ASN A 794 -20.73 -25.77 12.21
CA ASN A 794 -21.38 -26.87 11.49
C ASN A 794 -22.80 -27.11 12.02
N ALA A 795 -23.03 -27.09 13.34
CA ALA A 795 -24.33 -27.20 13.94
C ALA A 795 -25.28 -26.08 13.48
N LEU A 796 -24.80 -24.83 13.49
CA LEU A 796 -25.56 -23.68 12.99
C LEU A 796 -25.89 -23.78 11.50
N ARG A 797 -25.01 -24.33 10.66
CA ARG A 797 -25.27 -24.58 9.24
C ARG A 797 -26.38 -25.61 9.03
N ARG A 798 -26.42 -26.64 9.85
CA ARG A 798 -27.49 -27.67 9.85
C ARG A 798 -28.85 -27.09 10.23
N LEU A 799 -28.84 -26.08 11.12
CA LEU A 799 -30.03 -25.28 11.47
C LEU A 799 -30.32 -24.16 10.46
N SER A 800 -29.81 -24.24 9.22
CA SER A 800 -30.01 -23.23 8.17
C SER A 800 -29.56 -21.81 8.54
N VAL A 801 -28.73 -21.65 9.57
CA VAL A 801 -28.22 -20.33 9.99
C VAL A 801 -27.19 -19.82 9.03
N GLY A 802 -27.48 -18.72 8.36
CA GLY A 802 -26.61 -18.10 7.38
C GLY A 802 -25.35 -17.45 8.01
N ARG A 803 -24.29 -17.32 7.21
CA ARG A 803 -22.99 -16.72 7.67
C ARG A 803 -23.16 -15.32 8.28
N ARG A 804 -24.06 -14.49 7.74
CA ARG A 804 -24.32 -13.13 8.25
C ARG A 804 -24.87 -13.17 9.69
N THR A 805 -25.82 -14.08 9.96
CA THR A 805 -26.37 -14.30 11.30
C THR A 805 -25.31 -14.80 12.26
N MET A 806 -24.46 -15.76 11.87
CA MET A 806 -23.33 -16.21 12.69
C MET A 806 -22.39 -15.06 13.08
N ILE A 807 -22.08 -14.14 12.14
CA ILE A 807 -21.30 -12.95 12.42
C ILE A 807 -22.01 -12.06 13.44
N ASN A 808 -23.33 -11.86 13.29
CA ASN A 808 -24.12 -11.06 14.23
C ASN A 808 -24.15 -11.68 15.63
N MET A 809 -24.27 -13.00 15.74
CA MET A 809 -24.19 -13.74 17.00
C MET A 809 -22.85 -13.52 17.70
N VAL A 810 -21.73 -13.65 16.96
CA VAL A 810 -20.38 -13.41 17.51
C VAL A 810 -20.22 -11.95 17.95
N ILE A 811 -20.62 -10.98 17.13
CA ILE A 811 -20.52 -9.55 17.45
C ILE A 811 -21.45 -9.19 18.62
N GLY A 812 -22.66 -9.74 18.66
CA GLY A 812 -23.60 -9.58 19.76
C GLY A 812 -23.04 -10.10 21.08
N THR A 813 -22.45 -11.30 21.06
CA THR A 813 -21.78 -11.90 22.24
C THR A 813 -20.61 -11.03 22.72
N ILE A 814 -19.77 -10.53 21.81
CA ILE A 814 -18.67 -9.61 22.12
C ILE A 814 -19.19 -8.33 22.79
N ARG A 815 -20.19 -7.67 22.22
CA ARG A 815 -20.78 -6.43 22.76
C ARG A 815 -21.38 -6.66 24.15
N SER A 816 -22.11 -7.73 24.33
CA SER A 816 -22.68 -8.10 25.64
C SER A 816 -21.57 -8.36 26.67
N SER A 817 -20.51 -9.05 26.29
CA SER A 817 -19.37 -9.31 27.19
C SER A 817 -18.62 -8.02 27.57
N ILE A 818 -18.45 -7.07 26.63
CA ILE A 818 -17.89 -5.74 26.91
C ILE A 818 -18.79 -4.99 27.90
N SER A 819 -20.12 -5.02 27.70
CA SER A 819 -21.09 -4.39 28.60
C SER A 819 -21.01 -4.98 30.01
N ILE A 820 -20.91 -6.31 30.15
CA ILE A 820 -20.73 -7.01 31.44
C ILE A 820 -19.43 -6.54 32.12
N GLY A 821 -18.33 -6.52 31.37
CA GLY A 821 -17.03 -6.09 31.87
C GLY A 821 -17.02 -4.64 32.34
N ARG A 822 -17.58 -3.72 31.55
CA ARG A 822 -17.70 -2.28 31.91
C ARG A 822 -18.56 -2.11 33.16
N ALA A 823 -19.77 -2.66 33.18
CA ALA A 823 -20.67 -2.58 34.32
C ALA A 823 -20.03 -3.15 35.61
N HIS A 824 -19.17 -4.16 35.48
CA HIS A 824 -18.43 -4.71 36.61
C HIS A 824 -17.39 -3.71 37.16
N ILE A 825 -16.71 -2.99 36.29
CA ILE A 825 -15.67 -2.00 36.67
C ILE A 825 -16.30 -0.70 37.18
N ASP A 826 -17.35 -0.19 36.50
CA ASP A 826 -17.96 1.12 36.79
C ASP A 826 -18.65 1.15 38.17
N TYR A 827 -19.20 0.01 38.62
CA TYR A 827 -19.77 -0.12 39.94
C TYR A 827 -18.78 0.24 41.09
N ALA A 828 -17.50 -0.07 40.89
CA ALA A 828 -16.49 0.25 41.88
C ALA A 828 -16.09 1.74 41.85
N ASN A 829 -16.26 2.40 40.74
CA ASN A 829 -15.98 3.84 40.61
C ASN A 829 -17.09 4.69 41.27
N SER A 830 -18.36 4.22 41.21
CA SER A 830 -19.48 4.89 41.87
C SER A 830 -19.44 4.75 43.41
N GLN A 831 -18.84 3.70 43.94
CA GLN A 831 -18.67 3.54 45.39
C GLN A 831 -17.45 4.30 45.99
N ARG A 832 -16.55 4.78 45.12
CA ARG A 832 -15.41 5.64 45.57
C ARG A 832 -15.76 7.12 45.63
N VAL A 833 -16.90 7.51 45.14
CA VAL A 833 -17.42 8.91 45.13
C VAL A 833 -18.40 9.15 46.28
N LEU A 834 -18.81 8.08 47.00
CA LEU A 834 -19.49 8.11 48.28
C LEU A 834 -18.51 7.79 49.42
#